data_892e2933779c288198382cc537aa1b8a
#
_entry.id   892e2933779c288198382cc537aa1b8a
#
_cell.length_a   1.000
_cell.length_b   1.000
_cell.length_c   1.000
_cell.angle_alpha   90.00
_cell.angle_beta   90.00
_cell.angle_gamma   90.00
#
_symmetry.space_group_name_H-M   'P 1'
#
loop_
_entity.id
_entity.type
_entity.pdbx_description
1 polymer ?
#
loop_
_entity_poly.entity_id
_entity_poly.type
_entity_poly.pdbx_seq_one_letter_code
_entity_poly.pdbx_strand_id
1 'polypeptide(L)'
;MSPWLRQLVRQEGGLSNKAGSRVAQHSSSADEVCAFVRIHGDAEAVLQRYGSKALAHKGNIYIAAIPVSQLYSLSNNENVSRIEARPYGQALLDSAARAVNLLPAHEGRALPQAFTGKGVVVGVMDIGFDLTHPTFYSRDLSSYRIKALWDMLSRDTLNSSFPVGRDYTTEDELLTLAHSYDGLNQTHGTHTAGIAAGSGYDSPYRGVAPESDICLVANAVSNNVPDIEPEKLHKFTFATDALGFKYMFDYAEQQGKPCVISFSEGSGQDFKGYDVLYYEMLDSLMGPGRIIVSAAGNQSYMKTWFHKPIGEQGRGTFLKYPSSLHQFTLKSAEPFNLRMVVYGESQTDTLLLSTDFVLAQPDSIYTDTLSVNNQLLVVQVEAYPSCYITNEICFDVNYLPIGLSEPYPYLSAEILGIDADVEFWRGNCQLLTNVLNPSLNAGENTHNILSPSSSPRIICVGATCYRDSVLNVSGQWRKTDTYPHGQRISMSSVGPTMDGRIKPDVMAPGGNVISAYSSYYLEHHSDAYDITWDVAHFPFRDRTYAWNSNTGTSMACPVVAGAIALWLQAKPDLTPEEALDVIRHTSKPYDTSLSYPNNEYGYGELDVYAGLLYLLGIDQIKDVSKQHTSAKVSVRGRQLHISLPAVNSPVSLRLYSLSGVQVMSQQIPVGHSDYSISLAALAQGVYAVQISGDAKVQGSTLIRVNE
;
A
#
# COMPACT_ATOMS: atom_id res chain seq x y z
N MET A 1 29.26 -10.58 31.13
CA MET A 1 28.89 -11.24 29.86
C MET A 1 27.46 -10.83 29.50
N SER A 2 27.20 -10.45 28.23
CA SER A 2 25.89 -10.05 27.75
C SER A 2 24.86 -11.20 27.82
N PRO A 3 23.52 -10.91 27.85
CA PRO A 3 22.49 -11.93 27.98
C PRO A 3 22.54 -12.99 26.86
N TRP A 4 22.76 -12.60 25.65
CA TRP A 4 22.87 -13.50 24.49
C TRP A 4 24.07 -14.47 24.63
N LEU A 5 25.22 -13.96 25.01
CA LEU A 5 26.39 -14.82 25.26
C LEU A 5 26.17 -15.82 26.42
N ARG A 6 25.40 -15.44 27.45
CA ARG A 6 25.02 -16.37 28.53
C ARG A 6 24.13 -17.49 28.03
N GLN A 7 23.21 -17.17 27.08
CA GLN A 7 22.36 -18.17 26.44
C GLN A 7 23.18 -19.12 25.57
N LEU A 8 24.14 -18.61 24.79
CA LEU A 8 25.06 -19.40 23.97
C LEU A 8 25.85 -20.41 24.83
N VAL A 9 26.43 -19.99 25.95
CA VAL A 9 27.14 -20.85 26.91
C VAL A 9 26.24 -21.95 27.51
N ARG A 10 24.97 -21.64 27.80
CA ARG A 10 23.98 -22.61 28.31
C ARG A 10 23.63 -23.69 27.28
N GLN A 11 23.54 -23.31 26.01
CA GLN A 11 23.26 -24.24 24.91
C GLN A 11 24.40 -25.23 24.70
N GLU A 12 25.64 -24.81 24.78
CA GLU A 12 26.81 -25.70 24.73
C GLU A 12 26.94 -26.62 25.96
N GLY A 13 26.57 -26.11 27.14
CA GLY A 13 26.69 -26.86 28.40
C GLY A 13 25.63 -27.97 28.61
N GLY A 14 24.79 -28.28 27.64
CA GLY A 14 23.83 -29.41 27.71
C GLY A 14 22.70 -29.25 28.71
N LEU A 15 22.42 -28.06 29.25
CA LEU A 15 21.30 -27.75 30.12
C LEU A 15 20.07 -27.31 29.29
N SER A 16 19.63 -28.16 28.34
CA SER A 16 18.36 -28.01 27.65
C SER A 16 17.32 -28.94 28.28
N ASN A 17 16.37 -28.36 29.02
CA ASN A 17 15.13 -29.06 29.33
C ASN A 17 14.38 -29.35 28.04
N LYS A 18 14.00 -30.61 27.90
CA LYS A 18 13.21 -31.13 26.77
C LYS A 18 11.90 -30.34 26.60
N ALA A 19 11.86 -29.43 25.65
CA ALA A 19 10.63 -28.99 24.96
C ALA A 19 11.06 -28.40 23.60
N GLY A 20 10.84 -29.15 22.54
CA GLY A 20 10.71 -28.81 21.15
C GLY A 20 11.51 -27.64 20.55
N SER A 21 12.74 -27.86 20.12
CA SER A 21 13.30 -27.16 18.98
C SER A 21 14.45 -28.01 18.41
N ARG A 22 14.23 -28.65 17.27
CA ARG A 22 15.29 -29.20 16.44
C ARG A 22 15.93 -28.06 15.65
N VAL A 23 16.91 -27.38 16.24
CA VAL A 23 17.80 -26.52 15.48
C VAL A 23 19.22 -27.01 15.75
N ALA A 24 19.81 -27.54 14.65
CA ALA A 24 21.26 -27.78 14.42
C ALA A 24 22.05 -28.53 15.49
N GLN A 25 22.12 -29.82 15.35
CA GLN A 25 23.32 -30.59 15.60
C GLN A 25 24.36 -30.23 14.53
N HIS A 26 25.31 -29.39 14.87
CA HIS A 26 26.68 -29.33 14.35
C HIS A 26 27.43 -28.26 15.18
N SER A 27 27.77 -28.54 16.42
CA SER A 27 28.85 -27.83 17.10
C SER A 27 30.10 -28.72 17.02
N SER A 28 30.99 -28.38 16.09
CA SER A 28 32.37 -28.84 16.16
C SER A 28 33.05 -28.07 17.30
N SER A 29 34.06 -28.68 17.97
CA SER A 29 34.87 -28.07 19.02
C SER A 29 35.69 -26.83 18.59
N ALA A 30 35.35 -26.21 17.47
CA ALA A 30 35.99 -25.08 16.80
C ALA A 30 35.11 -23.83 16.70
N ASP A 31 33.95 -23.80 17.31
CA ASP A 31 33.07 -22.64 17.19
C ASP A 31 33.56 -21.45 18.01
N GLU A 32 33.97 -20.38 17.34
CA GLU A 32 34.39 -19.11 17.93
C GLU A 32 33.33 -18.05 17.80
N VAL A 33 33.17 -17.22 18.83
CA VAL A 33 32.37 -16.01 18.80
C VAL A 33 33.26 -14.76 18.73
N CYS A 34 32.90 -13.82 17.84
CA CYS A 34 33.52 -12.51 17.83
C CYS A 34 32.79 -11.60 18.83
N ALA A 35 33.52 -11.12 19.85
CA ALA A 35 32.93 -10.32 20.93
C ALA A 35 33.82 -9.13 21.32
N PHE A 36 33.22 -8.12 21.92
CA PHE A 36 33.93 -7.06 22.61
C PHE A 36 34.28 -7.53 24.01
N VAL A 37 35.53 -7.34 24.39
CA VAL A 37 36.05 -7.67 25.74
C VAL A 37 36.75 -6.46 26.31
N ARG A 38 36.38 -6.05 27.51
CA ARG A 38 37.11 -5.04 28.26
C ARG A 38 38.07 -5.72 29.20
N ILE A 39 39.38 -5.51 28.96
CA ILE A 39 40.47 -6.16 29.70
C ILE A 39 41.35 -5.10 30.35
N HIS A 40 41.71 -5.32 31.58
CA HIS A 40 42.67 -4.50 32.35
C HIS A 40 43.99 -5.25 32.48
N GLY A 41 45.14 -4.55 32.38
CA GLY A 41 46.46 -5.17 32.40
C GLY A 41 46.90 -5.77 31.07
N ASP A 42 47.62 -6.89 31.11
CA ASP A 42 48.15 -7.58 29.93
C ASP A 42 47.07 -8.38 29.21
N ALA A 43 46.44 -7.74 28.23
CA ALA A 43 45.33 -8.33 27.49
C ALA A 43 45.75 -9.49 26.59
N GLU A 44 46.99 -9.48 26.07
CA GLU A 44 47.50 -10.55 25.20
C GLU A 44 47.65 -11.84 25.99
N ALA A 45 48.28 -11.78 27.16
CA ALA A 45 48.42 -12.92 28.07
C ALA A 45 47.04 -13.44 28.55
N VAL A 46 46.09 -12.54 28.83
CA VAL A 46 44.73 -12.94 29.22
C VAL A 46 44.02 -13.67 28.08
N LEU A 47 44.00 -13.15 26.85
CA LEU A 47 43.33 -13.78 25.72
C LEU A 47 43.97 -15.11 25.32
N GLN A 48 45.30 -15.18 25.25
CA GLN A 48 46.01 -16.43 24.93
C GLN A 48 45.72 -17.56 25.91
N ARG A 49 45.61 -17.24 27.21
CA ARG A 49 45.29 -18.22 28.26
C ARG A 49 43.99 -18.99 27.99
N TYR A 50 43.01 -18.35 27.30
CA TYR A 50 41.73 -18.95 26.97
C TYR A 50 41.60 -19.29 25.49
N GLY A 51 42.72 -19.44 24.77
CA GLY A 51 42.75 -19.77 23.35
C GLY A 51 42.03 -18.73 22.45
N SER A 52 41.89 -17.51 22.96
CA SER A 52 41.23 -16.41 22.27
C SER A 52 42.22 -15.55 21.52
N LYS A 53 41.81 -14.94 20.41
CA LYS A 53 42.64 -14.10 19.54
C LYS A 53 42.13 -12.66 19.50
N ALA A 54 42.98 -11.70 19.82
CA ALA A 54 42.70 -10.29 19.59
C ALA A 54 42.64 -9.99 18.06
N LEU A 55 41.59 -9.37 17.59
CA LEU A 55 41.39 -8.95 16.19
C LEU A 55 41.66 -7.44 16.00
N ALA A 56 41.24 -6.63 16.98
CA ALA A 56 41.47 -5.18 17.04
C ALA A 56 41.31 -4.68 18.47
N HIS A 57 41.85 -3.49 18.79
CA HIS A 57 41.57 -2.85 20.08
C HIS A 57 41.61 -1.33 20.01
N LYS A 58 40.89 -0.70 20.95
CA LYS A 58 41.03 0.73 21.26
C LYS A 58 41.00 0.93 22.76
N GLY A 59 42.16 1.40 23.32
CA GLY A 59 42.36 1.44 24.76
C GLY A 59 42.26 0.04 25.36
N ASN A 60 41.44 -0.14 26.37
CA ASN A 60 41.22 -1.41 27.06
C ASN A 60 40.00 -2.24 26.51
N ILE A 61 39.46 -1.85 25.38
CA ILE A 61 38.35 -2.57 24.69
C ILE A 61 38.97 -3.32 23.51
N TYR A 62 38.79 -4.63 23.48
CA TYR A 62 39.31 -5.55 22.46
C TYR A 62 38.14 -6.14 21.70
N ILE A 63 38.24 -6.30 20.38
CA ILE A 63 37.43 -7.20 19.56
C ILE A 63 38.22 -8.50 19.50
N ALA A 64 37.67 -9.60 20.00
CA ALA A 64 38.37 -10.87 20.08
C ALA A 64 37.53 -12.02 19.52
N ALA A 65 38.18 -12.96 18.82
CA ALA A 65 37.64 -14.27 18.52
C ALA A 65 37.84 -15.16 19.74
N ILE A 66 36.78 -15.70 20.31
CA ILE A 66 36.73 -16.40 21.57
C ILE A 66 36.07 -17.75 21.35
N PRO A 67 36.73 -18.90 21.64
CA PRO A 67 36.05 -20.19 21.63
C PRO A 67 34.83 -20.17 22.58
N VAL A 68 33.66 -20.60 22.11
CA VAL A 68 32.42 -20.53 22.88
C VAL A 68 32.55 -21.30 24.20
N SER A 69 33.24 -22.41 24.17
CA SER A 69 33.58 -23.24 25.36
C SER A 69 34.38 -22.47 26.41
N GLN A 70 35.13 -21.44 26.05
CA GLN A 70 35.97 -20.66 26.96
C GLN A 70 35.32 -19.35 27.46
N LEU A 71 34.15 -18.97 26.91
CA LEU A 71 33.45 -17.72 27.26
C LEU A 71 33.18 -17.59 28.77
N TYR A 72 32.71 -18.68 29.39
CA TYR A 72 32.43 -18.68 30.83
C TYR A 72 33.72 -18.49 31.65
N SER A 73 34.76 -19.23 31.34
CA SER A 73 36.04 -19.15 32.02
C SER A 73 36.72 -17.79 31.86
N LEU A 74 36.70 -17.25 30.64
CA LEU A 74 37.21 -15.91 30.36
C LEU A 74 36.40 -14.82 31.11
N SER A 75 35.07 -14.97 31.24
CA SER A 75 34.24 -14.01 31.95
C SER A 75 34.48 -13.96 33.46
N ASN A 76 35.09 -14.97 34.03
CA ASN A 76 35.44 -15.06 35.44
C ASN A 76 36.88 -14.64 35.71
N ASN A 77 37.65 -14.24 34.70
CA ASN A 77 38.99 -13.71 34.88
C ASN A 77 38.95 -12.32 35.53
N GLU A 78 39.76 -12.10 36.58
CA GLU A 78 39.79 -10.86 37.35
C GLU A 78 40.12 -9.61 36.51
N ASN A 79 40.89 -9.79 35.45
CA ASN A 79 41.27 -8.72 34.52
C ASN A 79 40.19 -8.44 33.44
N VAL A 80 39.09 -9.21 33.37
CA VAL A 80 38.02 -9.07 32.42
C VAL A 80 36.78 -8.48 33.08
N SER A 81 36.49 -7.21 32.83
CA SER A 81 35.37 -6.56 33.46
C SER A 81 34.05 -6.72 32.67
N ARG A 82 34.12 -6.96 31.35
CA ARG A 82 32.92 -7.08 30.50
C ARG A 82 33.19 -7.84 29.20
N ILE A 83 32.23 -8.69 28.77
CA ILE A 83 32.22 -9.34 27.47
C ILE A 83 30.87 -9.09 26.86
N GLU A 84 30.84 -8.53 25.64
CA GLU A 84 29.61 -8.17 24.92
C GLU A 84 29.62 -8.69 23.49
N ALA A 85 28.55 -9.36 23.11
CA ALA A 85 28.15 -9.60 21.74
C ALA A 85 26.65 -9.76 21.69
N ARG A 86 26.07 -9.54 20.51
CA ARG A 86 24.70 -9.84 20.17
C ARG A 86 24.67 -10.39 18.74
N PRO A 87 23.64 -11.13 18.36
CA PRO A 87 23.47 -11.56 16.98
C PRO A 87 23.41 -10.34 16.05
N TYR A 88 23.70 -10.58 14.77
CA TYR A 88 23.67 -9.52 13.75
C TYR A 88 22.47 -8.62 13.94
N GLY A 89 22.70 -7.31 13.87
CA GLY A 89 21.62 -6.34 13.75
C GLY A 89 20.85 -6.69 12.48
N GLN A 90 19.56 -7.03 12.62
CA GLN A 90 18.70 -7.18 11.47
C GLN A 90 18.68 -5.84 10.72
N ALA A 91 18.70 -5.90 9.39
CA ALA A 91 18.53 -4.70 8.57
C ALA A 91 17.22 -4.02 9.01
N LEU A 92 17.31 -2.80 9.50
CA LEU A 92 16.28 -2.09 10.26
C LEU A 92 15.02 -1.73 9.46
N LEU A 93 14.84 -2.19 8.22
CA LEU A 93 13.65 -1.96 7.41
C LEU A 93 13.42 -3.10 6.44
N ASP A 94 12.15 -3.46 6.34
CA ASP A 94 11.60 -4.30 5.31
C ASP A 94 11.88 -3.75 3.90
N SER A 95 11.88 -4.62 2.89
CA SER A 95 12.11 -4.25 1.48
C SER A 95 11.12 -3.19 0.99
N ALA A 96 9.86 -3.25 1.45
CA ALA A 96 8.82 -2.26 1.13
C ALA A 96 9.22 -0.84 1.57
N ALA A 97 9.65 -0.68 2.83
CA ALA A 97 10.04 0.62 3.36
C ALA A 97 11.27 1.23 2.66
N ARG A 98 12.19 0.37 2.17
CA ARG A 98 13.34 0.84 1.36
C ARG A 98 12.93 1.30 -0.03
N ALA A 99 12.03 0.56 -0.66
CA ALA A 99 11.54 0.86 -2.02
C ALA A 99 10.93 2.27 -2.08
N VAL A 100 10.12 2.61 -1.08
CA VAL A 100 9.45 3.93 -1.02
C VAL A 100 10.27 5.00 -0.29
N ASN A 101 11.55 4.75 0.01
CA ASN A 101 12.46 5.73 0.64
C ASN A 101 11.93 6.27 1.99
N LEU A 102 11.38 5.38 2.84
CA LEU A 102 10.71 5.76 4.09
C LEU A 102 11.69 6.15 5.22
N LEU A 103 12.86 5.48 5.32
CA LEU A 103 13.78 5.64 6.44
C LEU A 103 14.22 7.08 6.69
N PRO A 104 14.63 7.87 5.66
CA PRO A 104 15.02 9.25 5.86
C PRO A 104 13.90 10.13 6.46
N ALA A 105 12.63 9.82 6.16
CA ALA A 105 11.47 10.52 6.73
C ALA A 105 11.33 10.22 8.23
N HIS A 106 11.42 8.94 8.63
CA HIS A 106 11.36 8.49 10.03
C HIS A 106 12.53 9.02 10.88
N GLU A 107 13.71 9.17 10.27
CA GLU A 107 14.89 9.71 10.94
C GLU A 107 14.95 11.24 10.93
N GLY A 108 14.10 11.92 10.18
CA GLY A 108 14.14 13.36 10.01
C GLY A 108 15.39 13.85 9.28
N ARG A 109 15.97 13.05 8.37
CA ARG A 109 17.21 13.43 7.66
C ARG A 109 16.99 14.66 6.79
N ALA A 110 17.70 15.74 7.06
CA ALA A 110 17.56 17.03 6.39
C ALA A 110 16.10 17.55 6.38
N LEU A 111 15.27 17.11 7.32
CA LEU A 111 13.92 17.55 7.56
C LEU A 111 13.85 18.29 8.91
N PRO A 112 12.84 19.15 9.15
CA PRO A 112 12.71 19.89 10.41
C PRO A 112 12.47 18.98 11.63
N GLN A 113 11.90 17.79 11.40
CA GLN A 113 11.63 16.79 12.42
C GLN A 113 11.52 15.39 11.78
N ALA A 114 11.38 14.35 12.61
CA ALA A 114 10.96 13.04 12.17
C ALA A 114 9.47 13.07 11.80
N PHE A 115 9.10 12.42 10.70
CA PHE A 115 7.72 12.24 10.26
C PHE A 115 7.32 10.78 10.40
N THR A 116 6.33 10.53 11.26
CA THR A 116 5.90 9.20 11.70
C THR A 116 4.38 9.04 11.71
N GLY A 117 3.66 10.04 11.21
CA GLY A 117 2.19 10.13 11.25
C GLY A 117 1.64 10.66 12.57
N LYS A 118 2.49 11.18 13.46
CA LYS A 118 2.05 11.72 14.74
C LYS A 118 1.08 12.88 14.56
N GLY A 119 -0.07 12.82 15.26
CA GLY A 119 -1.12 13.84 15.16
C GLY A 119 -2.05 13.67 13.96
N VAL A 120 -1.97 12.55 13.25
CA VAL A 120 -2.83 12.19 12.13
C VAL A 120 -3.65 10.95 12.48
N VAL A 121 -4.86 10.84 11.97
CA VAL A 121 -5.68 9.62 12.02
C VAL A 121 -5.46 8.84 10.73
N VAL A 122 -5.08 7.58 10.86
CA VAL A 122 -5.12 6.60 9.76
C VAL A 122 -6.41 5.79 9.90
N GLY A 123 -7.33 6.00 8.98
CA GLY A 123 -8.54 5.20 8.84
C GLY A 123 -8.22 3.94 8.04
N VAL A 124 -8.72 2.77 8.46
CA VAL A 124 -8.66 1.54 7.68
C VAL A 124 -10.04 0.92 7.64
N MET A 125 -10.60 0.80 6.43
CA MET A 125 -11.85 0.09 6.17
C MET A 125 -11.51 -1.22 5.48
N ASP A 126 -11.83 -2.34 6.13
CA ASP A 126 -11.35 -3.67 5.73
C ASP A 126 -12.08 -4.77 6.52
N ILE A 127 -11.71 -6.04 6.34
CA ILE A 127 -12.28 -7.22 6.99
C ILE A 127 -11.25 -7.93 7.88
N GLY A 128 -11.68 -8.46 9.04
CA GLY A 128 -10.84 -9.30 9.90
C GLY A 128 -9.79 -8.54 10.70
N PHE A 129 -10.21 -7.85 11.74
CA PHE A 129 -9.32 -7.13 12.64
C PHE A 129 -9.06 -7.91 13.94
N ASP A 130 -7.79 -8.10 14.27
CA ASP A 130 -7.30 -8.45 15.61
C ASP A 130 -6.93 -7.16 16.35
N LEU A 131 -7.77 -6.75 17.28
CA LEU A 131 -7.59 -5.50 18.05
C LEU A 131 -6.50 -5.63 19.13
N THR A 132 -6.07 -6.85 19.44
CA THR A 132 -5.13 -7.13 20.53
C THR A 132 -3.68 -7.24 20.08
N HIS A 133 -3.43 -7.23 18.74
CA HIS A 133 -2.08 -7.38 18.22
C HIS A 133 -1.15 -6.25 18.73
N PRO A 134 0.03 -6.58 19.31
CA PRO A 134 0.89 -5.58 19.98
C PRO A 134 1.41 -4.50 19.04
N THR A 135 1.37 -4.69 17.73
CA THR A 135 1.74 -3.64 16.75
C THR A 135 0.81 -2.43 16.79
N PHE A 136 -0.40 -2.58 17.37
CA PHE A 136 -1.38 -1.49 17.52
C PHE A 136 -1.22 -0.70 18.83
N TYR A 137 -0.21 -1.00 19.60
CA TYR A 137 0.29 -0.16 20.69
C TYR A 137 1.43 0.75 20.20
N SER A 138 1.75 1.78 20.98
CA SER A 138 3.03 2.48 20.83
C SER A 138 4.19 1.51 20.97
N ARG A 139 5.37 1.84 20.42
CA ARG A 139 6.52 0.93 20.41
C ARG A 139 6.97 0.49 21.82
N ASP A 140 6.78 1.35 22.81
CA ASP A 140 7.07 1.10 24.24
C ASP A 140 5.89 0.47 24.99
N LEU A 141 4.80 0.14 24.29
CA LEU A 141 3.56 -0.42 24.82
C LEU A 141 2.82 0.50 25.83
N SER A 142 3.19 1.76 25.95
CA SER A 142 2.62 2.70 26.92
C SER A 142 1.24 3.24 26.53
N SER A 143 0.87 3.15 25.25
CA SER A 143 -0.43 3.62 24.74
C SER A 143 -0.99 2.73 23.65
N TYR A 144 -2.31 2.51 23.72
CA TYR A 144 -3.07 1.81 22.68
C TYR A 144 -3.50 2.79 21.60
N ARG A 145 -3.32 2.45 20.31
CA ARG A 145 -3.49 3.39 19.18
C ARG A 145 -4.73 3.18 18.34
N ILE A 146 -5.43 2.03 18.44
CA ILE A 146 -6.78 1.93 17.88
C ILE A 146 -7.70 2.72 18.82
N LYS A 147 -8.36 3.74 18.27
CA LYS A 147 -9.16 4.68 19.05
C LYS A 147 -10.65 4.50 18.84
N ALA A 148 -11.04 3.96 17.70
CA ALA A 148 -12.43 3.69 17.37
C ALA A 148 -12.52 2.54 16.36
N LEU A 149 -13.59 1.76 16.44
CA LEU A 149 -13.97 0.74 15.48
C LEU A 149 -15.49 0.82 15.27
N TRP A 150 -15.95 0.91 14.03
CA TRP A 150 -17.31 0.52 13.67
C TRP A 150 -17.28 -0.87 13.04
N ASP A 151 -17.90 -1.84 13.74
CA ASP A 151 -18.05 -3.22 13.26
C ASP A 151 -19.44 -3.38 12.64
N MET A 152 -19.49 -3.39 11.29
CA MET A 152 -20.76 -3.47 10.54
C MET A 152 -21.46 -4.82 10.71
N LEU A 153 -20.69 -5.89 11.00
CA LEU A 153 -21.21 -7.24 11.20
C LEU A 153 -21.60 -7.53 12.65
N SER A 154 -21.29 -6.62 13.59
CA SER A 154 -21.64 -6.82 14.99
C SER A 154 -23.14 -7.07 15.15
N ARG A 155 -23.49 -8.13 15.85
CA ARG A 155 -24.88 -8.46 16.21
C ARG A 155 -25.37 -7.69 17.43
N ASP A 156 -24.47 -7.13 18.22
CA ASP A 156 -24.81 -6.20 19.30
C ASP A 156 -25.12 -4.83 18.72
N THR A 157 -26.38 -4.53 18.57
CA THR A 157 -26.85 -3.23 18.07
C THR A 157 -27.47 -2.37 19.16
N LEU A 158 -27.28 -2.74 20.42
CA LEU A 158 -27.84 -2.00 21.55
C LEU A 158 -27.26 -0.58 21.60
N ASN A 159 -28.15 0.41 21.55
CA ASN A 159 -27.81 1.84 21.49
C ASN A 159 -27.02 2.28 20.25
N SER A 160 -26.90 1.44 19.23
CA SER A 160 -26.30 1.84 17.96
C SER A 160 -27.21 2.81 17.20
N SER A 161 -26.62 3.88 16.68
CA SER A 161 -27.28 4.83 15.75
C SER A 161 -27.04 4.48 14.27
N PHE A 162 -26.27 3.44 14.01
CA PHE A 162 -25.94 3.01 12.65
C PHE A 162 -26.98 2.08 12.05
N PRO A 163 -27.14 2.04 10.71
CA PRO A 163 -28.09 1.15 10.04
C PRO A 163 -27.76 -0.33 10.24
N VAL A 164 -26.48 -0.65 10.46
CA VAL A 164 -25.94 -1.99 10.72
C VAL A 164 -24.83 -1.94 11.75
N GLY A 165 -24.67 -3.00 12.52
CA GLY A 165 -23.58 -3.15 13.47
C GLY A 165 -23.56 -2.12 14.60
N ARG A 166 -22.39 -1.95 15.20
CA ARG A 166 -22.13 -1.05 16.33
C ARG A 166 -20.72 -0.50 16.28
N ASP A 167 -20.53 0.71 16.82
CA ASP A 167 -19.21 1.28 17.08
C ASP A 167 -18.74 1.05 18.54
N TYR A 168 -17.42 1.03 18.67
CA TYR A 168 -16.68 0.88 19.93
C TYR A 168 -15.62 1.98 19.97
N THR A 169 -15.64 2.82 20.99
CA THR A 169 -14.85 4.06 21.02
C THR A 169 -13.97 4.22 22.26
N THR A 170 -14.00 3.24 23.15
CA THR A 170 -13.13 3.21 24.34
C THR A 170 -12.13 2.05 24.24
N GLU A 171 -10.95 2.23 24.84
CA GLU A 171 -9.92 1.18 24.90
C GLU A 171 -10.43 -0.10 25.55
N ASP A 172 -11.22 0.04 26.65
CA ASP A 172 -11.77 -1.11 27.38
C ASP A 172 -12.77 -1.89 26.52
N GLU A 173 -13.65 -1.22 25.77
CA GLU A 173 -14.58 -1.87 24.83
C GLU A 173 -13.83 -2.60 23.72
N LEU A 174 -12.86 -1.93 23.10
CA LEU A 174 -12.07 -2.49 21.99
C LEU A 174 -11.26 -3.72 22.42
N LEU A 175 -10.61 -3.66 23.58
CA LEU A 175 -9.82 -4.78 24.08
C LEU A 175 -10.71 -5.91 24.67
N THR A 176 -11.92 -5.60 25.10
CA THR A 176 -12.93 -6.60 25.51
C THR A 176 -13.53 -7.29 24.30
N LEU A 177 -13.83 -6.54 23.21
CA LEU A 177 -14.26 -7.11 21.93
C LEU A 177 -13.17 -8.00 21.32
N ALA A 178 -11.91 -7.55 21.42
CA ALA A 178 -10.70 -8.25 21.06
C ALA A 178 -10.47 -8.47 19.54
N HIS A 179 -11.50 -8.71 18.75
CA HIS A 179 -11.47 -8.84 17.30
C HIS A 179 -12.80 -8.38 16.68
N SER A 180 -12.82 -8.00 15.40
CA SER A 180 -14.07 -7.77 14.67
C SER A 180 -14.90 -9.05 14.57
N TYR A 181 -16.19 -8.92 14.29
CA TYR A 181 -17.11 -10.08 14.24
C TYR A 181 -16.59 -11.20 13.34
N ASP A 182 -16.00 -10.84 12.19
CA ASP A 182 -15.41 -11.76 11.24
C ASP A 182 -13.94 -12.12 11.52
N GLY A 183 -13.34 -11.56 12.57
CA GLY A 183 -11.91 -11.69 12.90
C GLY A 183 -11.44 -13.12 13.23
N LEU A 184 -12.38 -14.06 13.45
CA LEU A 184 -12.06 -15.49 13.56
C LEU A 184 -11.81 -16.13 12.19
N ASN A 185 -12.42 -15.61 11.13
CA ASN A 185 -12.43 -16.20 9.79
C ASN A 185 -11.68 -15.35 8.75
N GLN A 186 -11.36 -14.11 9.09
CA GLN A 186 -10.67 -13.14 8.24
C GLN A 186 -9.50 -12.49 9.01
N THR A 187 -8.53 -11.99 8.24
CA THR A 187 -7.32 -11.39 8.83
C THR A 187 -6.75 -10.24 7.98
N HIS A 188 -7.36 -9.97 6.83
CA HIS A 188 -6.87 -9.01 5.84
C HIS A 188 -6.70 -7.61 6.43
N GLY A 189 -7.68 -7.12 7.20
CA GLY A 189 -7.64 -5.80 7.85
C GLY A 189 -6.55 -5.67 8.93
N THR A 190 -6.26 -6.76 9.67
CA THR A 190 -5.12 -6.78 10.60
C THR A 190 -3.81 -6.54 9.85
N HIS A 191 -3.66 -7.15 8.68
CA HIS A 191 -2.46 -7.04 7.86
C HIS A 191 -2.32 -5.63 7.24
N THR A 192 -3.37 -5.10 6.65
CA THR A 192 -3.37 -3.76 6.00
C THR A 192 -3.20 -2.64 7.02
N ALA A 193 -3.87 -2.70 8.18
CA ALA A 193 -3.67 -1.75 9.28
C ALA A 193 -2.25 -1.79 9.83
N GLY A 194 -1.64 -2.99 9.91
CA GLY A 194 -0.25 -3.16 10.28
C GLY A 194 0.72 -2.49 9.30
N ILE A 195 0.47 -2.58 7.98
CA ILE A 195 1.28 -1.89 6.95
C ILE A 195 1.14 -0.37 7.07
N ALA A 196 -0.09 0.14 7.19
CA ALA A 196 -0.32 1.58 7.24
C ALA A 196 0.26 2.20 8.52
N ALA A 197 -0.02 1.59 9.69
CA ALA A 197 0.13 2.24 10.98
C ALA A 197 0.76 1.39 12.09
N GLY A 198 1.20 0.15 11.83
CA GLY A 198 1.79 -0.72 12.85
C GLY A 198 3.06 -0.15 13.49
N SER A 199 3.22 -0.24 14.82
CA SER A 199 4.45 0.17 15.50
C SER A 199 5.64 -0.77 15.25
N GLY A 200 5.36 -1.99 14.78
CA GLY A 200 6.34 -3.02 14.47
C GLY A 200 6.72 -3.90 15.66
N TYR A 201 6.29 -3.59 16.86
CA TYR A 201 6.54 -4.35 18.10
C TYR A 201 7.76 -5.29 18.01
N ASP A 202 8.87 -4.98 18.60
CA ASP A 202 10.12 -5.77 18.64
C ASP A 202 10.52 -6.50 17.33
N SER A 203 10.08 -5.97 16.18
CA SER A 203 10.35 -6.55 14.85
C SER A 203 10.81 -5.47 13.86
N PRO A 204 11.37 -5.84 12.69
CA PRO A 204 11.66 -4.91 11.61
C PRO A 204 10.40 -4.53 10.79
N TYR A 205 9.25 -5.17 11.03
CA TYR A 205 8.03 -5.02 10.23
C TYR A 205 7.17 -3.85 10.73
N ARG A 206 7.75 -2.67 10.72
CA ARG A 206 7.12 -1.42 11.13
C ARG A 206 6.29 -0.86 9.99
N GLY A 207 5.09 -0.40 10.29
CA GLY A 207 4.23 0.30 9.34
C GLY A 207 4.79 1.68 8.95
N VAL A 208 4.15 2.31 7.97
CA VAL A 208 4.61 3.58 7.39
C VAL A 208 4.34 4.75 8.34
N ALA A 209 3.18 4.79 9.01
CA ALA A 209 2.78 5.85 9.95
C ALA A 209 2.64 5.31 11.40
N PRO A 210 3.74 4.87 12.04
CA PRO A 210 3.70 4.08 13.28
C PRO A 210 3.33 4.87 14.54
N GLU A 211 3.17 6.17 14.47
CA GLU A 211 2.76 7.03 15.61
C GLU A 211 1.40 7.71 15.36
N SER A 212 0.68 7.33 14.29
CA SER A 212 -0.68 7.80 14.03
C SER A 212 -1.69 7.18 15.00
N ASP A 213 -2.82 7.86 15.21
CA ASP A 213 -4.01 7.21 15.75
C ASP A 213 -4.65 6.34 14.67
N ILE A 214 -5.36 5.29 15.07
CA ILE A 214 -5.99 4.33 14.17
C ILE A 214 -7.50 4.35 14.40
N CYS A 215 -8.28 4.54 13.33
CA CYS A 215 -9.74 4.42 13.32
C CYS A 215 -10.13 3.34 12.32
N LEU A 216 -10.90 2.35 12.74
CA LEU A 216 -11.22 1.17 11.95
C LEU A 216 -12.72 1.14 11.57
N VAL A 217 -12.99 0.59 10.39
CA VAL A 217 -14.31 0.11 10.01
C VAL A 217 -14.18 -1.34 9.55
N ALA A 218 -14.75 -2.28 10.29
CA ALA A 218 -14.88 -3.66 9.86
C ALA A 218 -16.05 -3.75 8.88
N ASN A 219 -15.73 -3.79 7.60
CA ASN A 219 -16.70 -3.79 6.50
C ASN A 219 -17.32 -5.19 6.28
N ALA A 220 -18.28 -5.26 5.39
CA ALA A 220 -18.90 -6.50 4.94
C ALA A 220 -18.72 -6.67 3.44
N VAL A 221 -18.02 -7.70 3.03
CA VAL A 221 -17.80 -8.04 1.62
C VAL A 221 -18.52 -9.33 1.23
N SER A 222 -18.42 -9.73 -0.03
CA SER A 222 -19.08 -10.95 -0.54
C SER A 222 -18.77 -12.22 0.28
N ASN A 223 -17.59 -12.31 0.90
CA ASN A 223 -17.22 -13.43 1.75
C ASN A 223 -18.01 -13.48 3.06
N ASN A 224 -18.54 -12.34 3.51
CA ASN A 224 -19.32 -12.24 4.74
C ASN A 224 -20.84 -12.51 4.53
N VAL A 225 -21.29 -12.69 3.30
CA VAL A 225 -22.71 -12.97 3.00
C VAL A 225 -23.29 -14.11 3.85
N PRO A 226 -22.58 -15.22 4.10
CA PRO A 226 -23.07 -16.28 4.99
C PRO A 226 -23.26 -15.86 6.46
N ASP A 227 -22.59 -14.80 6.89
CA ASP A 227 -22.64 -14.26 8.26
C ASP A 227 -23.78 -13.25 8.45
N ILE A 228 -24.37 -12.77 7.35
CA ILE A 228 -25.42 -11.75 7.34
C ILE A 228 -26.79 -12.43 7.26
N GLU A 229 -27.70 -12.05 8.11
CA GLU A 229 -29.10 -12.48 8.05
C GLU A 229 -29.71 -12.07 6.70
N PRO A 230 -30.36 -13.00 5.94
CA PRO A 230 -30.87 -12.72 4.58
C PRO A 230 -31.73 -11.45 4.49
N GLU A 231 -32.55 -11.19 5.51
CA GLU A 231 -33.41 -10.01 5.59
C GLU A 231 -32.62 -8.69 5.82
N LYS A 232 -31.34 -8.75 6.14
CA LYS A 232 -30.48 -7.60 6.35
C LYS A 232 -29.52 -7.33 5.18
N LEU A 233 -29.37 -8.26 4.23
CA LEU A 233 -28.43 -8.14 3.12
C LEU A 233 -28.61 -6.82 2.33
N HIS A 234 -29.85 -6.36 2.15
CA HIS A 234 -30.15 -5.11 1.45
C HIS A 234 -29.62 -3.85 2.13
N LYS A 235 -29.13 -3.95 3.36
CA LYS A 235 -28.53 -2.85 4.12
C LYS A 235 -27.03 -2.67 3.84
N PHE A 236 -26.38 -3.68 3.23
CA PHE A 236 -24.95 -3.65 2.91
C PHE A 236 -24.77 -3.28 1.44
N THR A 237 -24.51 -2.00 1.19
CA THR A 237 -24.40 -1.42 -0.15
C THR A 237 -23.31 -0.36 -0.18
N PHE A 238 -22.99 0.20 -1.33
CA PHE A 238 -22.04 1.32 -1.45
C PHE A 238 -22.43 2.55 -0.61
N ALA A 239 -23.72 2.73 -0.32
CA ALA A 239 -24.15 3.78 0.61
C ALA A 239 -23.71 3.49 2.05
N THR A 240 -23.67 2.22 2.45
CA THR A 240 -23.16 1.81 3.76
C THR A 240 -21.63 1.97 3.80
N ASP A 241 -20.93 1.66 2.71
CA ASP A 241 -19.49 1.92 2.59
C ASP A 241 -19.19 3.41 2.72
N ALA A 242 -19.98 4.28 2.06
CA ALA A 242 -19.84 5.73 2.19
C ALA A 242 -20.03 6.22 3.63
N LEU A 243 -20.92 5.59 4.40
CA LEU A 243 -21.06 5.86 5.84
C LEU A 243 -19.81 5.44 6.63
N GLY A 244 -19.12 4.37 6.23
CA GLY A 244 -17.84 3.96 6.83
C GLY A 244 -16.75 5.01 6.65
N PHE A 245 -16.59 5.55 5.44
CA PHE A 245 -15.66 6.66 5.20
C PHE A 245 -16.04 7.90 6.00
N LYS A 246 -17.34 8.25 6.02
CA LYS A 246 -17.83 9.36 6.82
C LYS A 246 -17.54 9.19 8.31
N TYR A 247 -17.75 8.00 8.87
CA TYR A 247 -17.47 7.68 10.27
C TYR A 247 -16.01 7.99 10.65
N MET A 248 -15.06 7.56 9.82
CA MET A 248 -13.63 7.78 10.09
C MET A 248 -13.25 9.25 9.99
N PHE A 249 -13.81 9.99 9.02
CA PHE A 249 -13.58 11.43 8.92
C PHE A 249 -14.23 12.22 10.05
N ASP A 250 -15.46 11.87 10.44
CA ASP A 250 -16.16 12.49 11.59
C ASP A 250 -15.38 12.26 12.89
N TYR A 251 -14.86 11.03 13.10
CA TYR A 251 -13.99 10.75 14.24
C TYR A 251 -12.75 11.65 14.26
N ALA A 252 -12.05 11.76 13.14
CA ALA A 252 -10.86 12.59 13.04
C ALA A 252 -11.16 14.09 13.27
N GLU A 253 -12.26 14.59 12.70
CA GLU A 253 -12.72 15.96 12.89
C GLU A 253 -13.02 16.25 14.38
N GLN A 254 -13.69 15.34 15.09
CA GLN A 254 -13.94 15.46 16.52
C GLN A 254 -12.63 15.50 17.32
N GLN A 255 -11.56 14.87 16.85
CA GLN A 255 -10.24 14.91 17.45
C GLN A 255 -9.40 16.13 17.01
N GLY A 256 -9.90 16.96 16.09
CA GLY A 256 -9.17 18.08 15.50
C GLY A 256 -7.93 17.64 14.71
N LYS A 257 -7.96 16.47 14.08
CA LYS A 257 -6.84 15.85 13.36
C LYS A 257 -7.17 15.63 11.89
N PRO A 258 -6.20 15.74 10.97
CA PRO A 258 -6.37 15.28 9.62
C PRO A 258 -6.47 13.76 9.57
N CYS A 259 -7.08 13.26 8.49
CA CYS A 259 -7.32 11.83 8.29
C CYS A 259 -6.99 11.40 6.86
N VAL A 260 -6.31 10.28 6.74
CA VAL A 260 -6.21 9.52 5.49
C VAL A 260 -6.81 8.14 5.69
N ILE A 261 -7.62 7.71 4.73
CA ILE A 261 -8.28 6.40 4.76
C ILE A 261 -7.60 5.47 3.76
N SER A 262 -7.26 4.26 4.21
CA SER A 262 -6.82 3.13 3.38
C SER A 262 -8.01 2.21 3.14
N PHE A 263 -8.36 2.00 1.87
CA PHE A 263 -9.43 1.11 1.44
C PHE A 263 -8.90 0.07 0.48
N SER A 264 -8.80 -1.17 0.95
CA SER A 264 -8.18 -2.28 0.20
C SER A 264 -9.20 -3.25 -0.39
N GLU A 265 -10.39 -2.79 -0.63
CA GLU A 265 -11.53 -3.50 -1.20
C GLU A 265 -12.05 -2.80 -2.46
N GLY A 266 -13.05 -3.35 -3.11
CA GLY A 266 -13.68 -2.72 -4.26
C GLY A 266 -14.53 -3.70 -5.07
N SER A 267 -15.31 -3.13 -5.99
CA SER A 267 -16.13 -3.86 -6.94
C SER A 267 -15.69 -3.60 -8.37
N GLY A 268 -16.33 -4.24 -9.35
CA GLY A 268 -16.05 -3.97 -10.77
C GLY A 268 -16.17 -2.48 -11.11
N GLN A 269 -15.39 -2.03 -12.09
CA GLN A 269 -15.44 -0.65 -12.53
C GLN A 269 -16.86 -0.28 -13.01
N ASP A 270 -17.26 0.95 -12.76
CA ASP A 270 -18.59 1.45 -13.14
C ASP A 270 -18.71 1.68 -14.66
N PHE A 271 -19.10 0.64 -15.39
CA PHE A 271 -19.36 0.70 -16.83
C PHE A 271 -20.70 1.37 -17.16
N LYS A 272 -21.66 1.27 -16.25
CA LYS A 272 -23.06 1.68 -16.48
C LYS A 272 -23.39 3.10 -15.99
N GLY A 273 -22.53 3.70 -15.16
CA GLY A 273 -22.75 4.99 -14.54
C GLY A 273 -23.61 4.93 -13.28
N TYR A 274 -23.65 3.81 -12.59
CA TYR A 274 -24.44 3.65 -11.36
C TYR A 274 -23.70 4.12 -10.10
N ASP A 275 -22.40 4.37 -10.17
CA ASP A 275 -21.59 4.85 -9.05
C ASP A 275 -21.49 6.38 -8.99
N VAL A 276 -22.22 7.12 -9.85
CA VAL A 276 -22.13 8.59 -9.92
C VAL A 276 -22.42 9.22 -8.56
N LEU A 277 -23.52 8.87 -7.91
CA LEU A 277 -23.84 9.42 -6.58
C LEU A 277 -22.88 8.95 -5.49
N TYR A 278 -22.35 7.73 -5.62
CA TYR A 278 -21.31 7.23 -4.72
C TYR A 278 -20.05 8.10 -4.85
N TYR A 279 -19.56 8.35 -6.05
CA TYR A 279 -18.39 9.21 -6.27
C TYR A 279 -18.62 10.64 -5.82
N GLU A 280 -19.80 11.24 -6.11
CA GLU A 280 -20.15 12.58 -5.63
C GLU A 280 -20.18 12.65 -4.10
N MET A 281 -20.69 11.62 -3.43
CA MET A 281 -20.67 11.54 -1.97
C MET A 281 -19.23 11.48 -1.47
N LEU A 282 -18.39 10.58 -2.01
CA LEU A 282 -16.98 10.47 -1.60
C LEU A 282 -16.22 11.76 -1.85
N ASP A 283 -16.45 12.42 -2.99
CA ASP A 283 -15.87 13.72 -3.32
C ASP A 283 -16.27 14.80 -2.30
N SER A 284 -17.52 14.77 -1.81
CA SER A 284 -18.00 15.71 -0.80
C SER A 284 -17.39 15.47 0.59
N LEU A 285 -17.02 14.23 0.90
CA LEU A 285 -16.37 13.86 2.16
C LEU A 285 -14.89 14.25 2.17
N MET A 286 -14.24 14.22 1.00
CA MET A 286 -12.82 14.58 0.84
C MET A 286 -12.61 16.10 0.81
N GLY A 287 -11.41 16.55 1.18
CA GLY A 287 -11.04 17.97 1.18
C GLY A 287 -9.78 18.22 1.97
N PRO A 288 -9.55 19.46 2.43
CA PRO A 288 -8.39 19.76 3.26
C PRO A 288 -8.28 18.83 4.47
N GLY A 289 -7.18 18.10 4.58
CA GLY A 289 -6.93 17.13 5.65
C GLY A 289 -7.77 15.86 5.59
N ARG A 290 -8.50 15.58 4.50
CA ARG A 290 -9.33 14.39 4.35
C ARG A 290 -9.10 13.74 2.99
N ILE A 291 -8.41 12.61 2.96
CA ILE A 291 -7.94 11.92 1.75
C ILE A 291 -8.31 10.45 1.79
N ILE A 292 -8.78 9.90 0.67
CA ILE A 292 -9.05 8.47 0.48
C ILE A 292 -8.02 7.90 -0.50
N VAL A 293 -7.41 6.79 -0.10
CA VAL A 293 -6.51 5.95 -0.90
C VAL A 293 -7.17 4.61 -1.10
N SER A 294 -7.20 4.10 -2.32
CA SER A 294 -7.86 2.83 -2.62
C SER A 294 -7.02 1.96 -3.54
N ALA A 295 -7.09 0.64 -3.32
CA ALA A 295 -6.37 -0.36 -4.10
C ALA A 295 -6.93 -0.48 -5.53
N ALA A 296 -6.05 -0.54 -6.54
CA ALA A 296 -6.46 -0.65 -7.94
C ALA A 296 -7.25 -1.94 -8.25
N GLY A 297 -7.01 -3.01 -7.49
CA GLY A 297 -7.58 -4.34 -7.67
C GLY A 297 -6.55 -5.37 -8.18
N ASN A 298 -6.97 -6.65 -8.17
CA ASN A 298 -6.11 -7.79 -8.50
C ASN A 298 -6.65 -8.57 -9.70
N GLN A 299 -7.08 -7.88 -10.78
CA GLN A 299 -7.84 -8.48 -11.88
C GLN A 299 -7.17 -8.37 -13.26
N SER A 300 -5.91 -7.94 -13.37
CA SER A 300 -5.26 -7.72 -14.67
C SER A 300 -5.08 -8.99 -15.52
N TYR A 301 -5.22 -10.18 -14.94
CA TYR A 301 -5.22 -11.45 -15.67
C TYR A 301 -6.57 -11.79 -16.29
N MET A 302 -7.64 -11.04 -15.94
CA MET A 302 -8.98 -11.25 -16.45
C MET A 302 -9.21 -10.39 -17.68
N LYS A 303 -9.78 -10.98 -18.71
CA LYS A 303 -10.35 -10.24 -19.83
C LYS A 303 -11.66 -9.63 -19.38
N THR A 304 -11.78 -8.31 -19.43
CA THR A 304 -12.91 -7.57 -18.83
C THR A 304 -13.73 -6.79 -19.86
N TRP A 305 -13.10 -6.35 -20.92
CA TRP A 305 -13.65 -5.37 -21.83
C TRP A 305 -13.16 -5.60 -23.27
N PHE A 306 -13.92 -5.17 -24.24
CA PHE A 306 -13.46 -4.89 -25.58
C PHE A 306 -14.36 -3.87 -26.29
N HIS A 307 -13.79 -3.24 -27.31
CA HIS A 307 -14.45 -2.24 -28.15
C HIS A 307 -14.54 -2.75 -29.58
N LYS A 308 -15.74 -2.67 -30.18
CA LYS A 308 -15.97 -2.91 -31.60
C LYS A 308 -16.20 -1.56 -32.29
N PRO A 309 -15.18 -1.03 -33.02
CA PRO A 309 -15.28 0.27 -33.66
C PRO A 309 -16.18 0.25 -34.91
N ILE A 310 -16.64 1.43 -35.33
CA ILE A 310 -17.26 1.66 -36.66
C ILE A 310 -16.28 1.19 -37.74
N GLY A 311 -16.82 0.61 -38.81
CA GLY A 311 -16.05 0.07 -39.94
C GLY A 311 -15.62 -1.39 -39.80
N GLU A 312 -15.76 -1.98 -38.61
CA GLU A 312 -15.56 -3.40 -38.40
C GLU A 312 -16.90 -4.15 -38.50
N GLN A 313 -16.94 -5.21 -39.30
CA GLN A 313 -18.19 -5.96 -39.57
C GLN A 313 -18.69 -6.70 -38.33
N GLY A 314 -17.79 -7.24 -37.51
CA GLY A 314 -18.14 -7.97 -36.32
C GLY A 314 -16.94 -8.22 -35.43
N ARG A 315 -17.16 -8.22 -34.11
CA ARG A 315 -16.16 -8.53 -33.09
C ARG A 315 -16.82 -9.31 -31.94
N GLY A 316 -16.13 -10.28 -31.38
CA GLY A 316 -16.72 -11.11 -30.33
C GLY A 316 -15.70 -11.87 -29.50
N THR A 317 -16.24 -12.64 -28.54
CA THR A 317 -15.46 -13.42 -27.60
C THR A 317 -16.18 -14.69 -27.21
N PHE A 318 -15.45 -15.71 -26.77
CA PHE A 318 -16.06 -16.82 -26.05
C PHE A 318 -16.35 -16.43 -24.60
N LEU A 319 -17.42 -16.99 -24.07
CA LEU A 319 -17.85 -16.88 -22.70
C LEU A 319 -17.74 -18.24 -22.01
N LYS A 320 -17.35 -18.26 -20.74
CA LYS A 320 -17.50 -19.47 -19.94
C LYS A 320 -18.98 -19.82 -19.88
N TYR A 321 -19.32 -21.09 -20.19
CA TYR A 321 -20.71 -21.53 -20.07
C TYR A 321 -21.16 -21.41 -18.62
N PRO A 322 -22.33 -20.81 -18.37
CA PRO A 322 -22.74 -20.46 -17.02
C PRO A 322 -23.17 -21.69 -16.20
N SER A 323 -22.97 -21.63 -14.88
CA SER A 323 -23.54 -22.57 -13.91
C SER A 323 -24.72 -21.95 -13.12
N SER A 324 -24.92 -20.66 -13.28
CA SER A 324 -25.95 -19.84 -12.63
C SER A 324 -26.29 -18.67 -13.55
N LEU A 325 -27.04 -17.69 -13.08
CA LEU A 325 -27.29 -16.45 -13.81
C LEU A 325 -25.98 -15.68 -14.02
N HIS A 326 -25.63 -15.43 -15.28
CA HIS A 326 -24.54 -14.55 -15.70
C HIS A 326 -25.06 -13.35 -16.46
N GLN A 327 -24.28 -12.27 -16.43
CA GLN A 327 -24.60 -11.01 -17.08
C GLN A 327 -23.34 -10.42 -17.71
N PHE A 328 -23.50 -9.83 -18.91
CA PHE A 328 -22.59 -8.84 -19.48
C PHE A 328 -23.40 -7.63 -19.95
N THR A 329 -22.74 -6.51 -20.16
CA THR A 329 -23.38 -5.27 -20.62
C THR A 329 -22.73 -4.78 -21.92
N LEU A 330 -23.55 -4.27 -22.82
CA LEU A 330 -23.13 -3.59 -24.04
C LEU A 330 -23.58 -2.13 -23.97
N LYS A 331 -22.82 -1.24 -24.64
CA LYS A 331 -23.19 0.16 -24.84
C LYS A 331 -23.02 0.54 -26.30
N SER A 332 -24.01 1.26 -26.87
CA SER A 332 -23.96 1.83 -28.21
C SER A 332 -24.94 2.97 -28.37
N ALA A 333 -24.59 3.94 -29.22
CA ALA A 333 -25.51 4.93 -29.73
C ALA A 333 -26.23 4.48 -31.05
N GLU A 334 -25.62 3.53 -31.77
CA GLU A 334 -26.08 3.03 -33.04
C GLU A 334 -26.67 1.63 -32.92
N PRO A 335 -27.64 1.29 -33.81
CA PRO A 335 -28.20 -0.07 -33.87
C PRO A 335 -27.13 -1.10 -34.25
N PHE A 336 -27.16 -2.26 -33.60
CA PHE A 336 -26.31 -3.41 -33.89
C PHE A 336 -27.06 -4.72 -33.64
N ASN A 337 -26.47 -5.83 -34.06
CA ASN A 337 -26.99 -7.15 -33.76
C ASN A 337 -26.06 -7.86 -32.77
N LEU A 338 -26.61 -8.42 -31.70
CA LEU A 338 -25.96 -9.37 -30.86
C LEU A 338 -26.25 -10.79 -31.34
N ARG A 339 -25.21 -11.54 -31.63
CA ARG A 339 -25.28 -12.95 -31.98
C ARG A 339 -24.66 -13.78 -30.86
N MET A 340 -25.45 -14.63 -30.22
CA MET A 340 -24.96 -15.63 -29.29
C MET A 340 -25.00 -17.01 -29.93
N VAL A 341 -23.93 -17.78 -29.80
CA VAL A 341 -23.78 -19.10 -30.42
C VAL A 341 -23.39 -20.12 -29.37
N VAL A 342 -24.19 -21.17 -29.24
CA VAL A 342 -23.89 -22.35 -28.43
C VAL A 342 -23.32 -23.43 -29.35
N TYR A 343 -22.13 -23.93 -29.06
CA TYR A 343 -21.42 -24.95 -29.85
C TYR A 343 -21.52 -26.28 -29.14
N GLY A 344 -22.15 -27.26 -29.78
CA GLY A 344 -22.09 -28.65 -29.38
C GLY A 344 -20.99 -29.40 -30.14
N GLU A 345 -20.82 -30.73 -29.88
CA GLU A 345 -19.83 -31.55 -30.59
C GLU A 345 -20.08 -31.63 -32.10
N SER A 346 -21.35 -31.55 -32.54
CA SER A 346 -21.76 -31.66 -33.94
C SER A 346 -22.78 -30.61 -34.40
N GLN A 347 -23.26 -29.73 -33.52
CA GLN A 347 -24.30 -28.74 -33.80
C GLN A 347 -23.97 -27.41 -33.18
N THR A 348 -24.44 -26.36 -33.86
CA THR A 348 -24.34 -24.97 -33.42
C THR A 348 -25.73 -24.36 -33.47
N ASP A 349 -26.27 -24.01 -32.30
CA ASP A 349 -27.47 -23.21 -32.19
C ASP A 349 -27.08 -21.71 -32.17
N THR A 350 -27.87 -20.91 -32.85
CA THR A 350 -27.58 -19.49 -32.99
C THR A 350 -28.81 -18.66 -32.64
N LEU A 351 -28.64 -17.74 -31.69
CA LEU A 351 -29.61 -16.67 -31.41
C LEU A 351 -29.06 -15.38 -32.01
N LEU A 352 -29.86 -14.73 -32.84
CA LEU A 352 -29.59 -13.40 -33.37
C LEU A 352 -30.52 -12.40 -32.72
N LEU A 353 -29.95 -11.47 -31.96
CA LEU A 353 -30.68 -10.36 -31.36
C LEU A 353 -30.46 -9.09 -32.19
N SER A 354 -31.53 -8.44 -32.61
CA SER A 354 -31.49 -7.10 -33.17
C SER A 354 -31.78 -6.10 -32.05
N THR A 355 -30.94 -5.11 -31.89
CA THR A 355 -31.12 -4.05 -30.89
C THR A 355 -32.07 -2.95 -31.35
N ASP A 356 -32.46 -2.95 -32.62
CA ASP A 356 -33.37 -1.93 -33.20
C ASP A 356 -34.73 -1.86 -32.48
N PHE A 357 -35.30 -3.03 -32.12
CA PHE A 357 -36.57 -3.09 -31.42
C PHE A 357 -36.47 -2.63 -29.96
N VAL A 358 -35.27 -2.71 -29.36
CA VAL A 358 -35.02 -2.30 -27.96
C VAL A 358 -34.81 -0.80 -27.88
N LEU A 359 -34.13 -0.19 -28.87
CA LEU A 359 -33.94 1.26 -28.94
C LEU A 359 -35.27 2.05 -29.00
N ALA A 360 -36.32 1.45 -29.58
CA ALA A 360 -37.64 2.09 -29.73
C ALA A 360 -38.43 2.15 -28.41
N GLN A 361 -38.04 1.35 -27.42
CA GLN A 361 -38.78 1.22 -26.15
C GLN A 361 -37.76 1.03 -24.98
N PRO A 362 -37.24 2.12 -24.42
CA PRO A 362 -36.49 2.07 -23.19
C PRO A 362 -37.27 1.29 -22.11
N ASP A 363 -36.60 0.56 -21.27
CA ASP A 363 -37.14 -0.33 -20.24
C ASP A 363 -37.87 -1.57 -20.77
N SER A 364 -37.70 -1.92 -22.05
CA SER A 364 -38.22 -3.18 -22.57
C SER A 364 -37.27 -4.35 -22.29
N ILE A 365 -37.92 -5.51 -22.07
CA ILE A 365 -37.23 -6.77 -21.83
C ILE A 365 -37.54 -7.71 -23.00
N TYR A 366 -36.49 -8.19 -23.66
CA TYR A 366 -36.58 -9.24 -24.65
C TYR A 366 -36.07 -10.55 -24.08
N THR A 367 -36.76 -11.66 -24.30
CA THR A 367 -36.36 -12.98 -23.82
C THR A 367 -36.42 -13.99 -24.96
N ASP A 368 -35.36 -14.78 -25.11
CA ASP A 368 -35.30 -15.89 -26.05
C ASP A 368 -34.56 -17.08 -25.43
N THR A 369 -34.58 -18.24 -26.10
CA THR A 369 -34.06 -19.48 -25.59
C THR A 369 -33.28 -20.23 -26.66
N LEU A 370 -32.02 -20.58 -26.36
CA LEU A 370 -31.24 -21.49 -27.17
C LEU A 370 -31.35 -22.91 -26.60
N SER A 371 -31.54 -23.90 -27.46
CA SER A 371 -31.64 -25.30 -27.04
C SER A 371 -30.55 -26.16 -27.69
N VAL A 372 -29.71 -26.79 -26.88
CA VAL A 372 -28.65 -27.72 -27.33
C VAL A 372 -28.59 -28.94 -26.40
N ASN A 373 -28.68 -30.16 -26.98
CA ASN A 373 -28.51 -31.40 -26.22
C ASN A 373 -29.38 -31.52 -24.96
N ASN A 374 -30.67 -31.15 -25.06
CA ASN A 374 -31.64 -31.09 -23.94
C ASN A 374 -31.29 -30.06 -22.85
N GLN A 375 -30.34 -29.20 -23.10
CA GLN A 375 -30.05 -28.06 -22.25
C GLN A 375 -30.67 -26.79 -22.87
N LEU A 376 -31.25 -25.98 -22.05
CA LEU A 376 -31.80 -24.68 -22.44
C LEU A 376 -30.92 -23.56 -21.88
N LEU A 377 -30.59 -22.59 -22.70
CA LEU A 377 -30.01 -21.33 -22.27
C LEU A 377 -31.04 -20.21 -22.52
N VAL A 378 -31.59 -19.68 -21.43
CA VAL A 378 -32.47 -18.53 -21.49
C VAL A 378 -31.63 -17.27 -21.55
N VAL A 379 -31.88 -16.42 -22.55
CA VAL A 379 -31.22 -15.11 -22.72
C VAL A 379 -32.26 -14.03 -22.58
N GLN A 380 -32.00 -13.08 -21.72
CA GLN A 380 -32.84 -11.89 -21.50
C GLN A 380 -32.01 -10.62 -21.73
N VAL A 381 -32.50 -9.72 -22.54
CA VAL A 381 -31.89 -8.42 -22.80
C VAL A 381 -32.77 -7.32 -22.25
N GLU A 382 -32.21 -6.48 -21.40
CA GLU A 382 -32.84 -5.28 -20.86
C GLU A 382 -32.12 -4.04 -21.39
N ALA A 383 -32.85 -3.08 -21.97
CA ALA A 383 -32.27 -1.86 -22.52
C ALA A 383 -32.69 -0.64 -21.72
N TYR A 384 -31.76 0.26 -21.46
CA TYR A 384 -31.99 1.50 -20.73
C TYR A 384 -30.98 2.58 -21.15
N PRO A 385 -31.31 3.90 -20.98
CA PRO A 385 -30.39 4.96 -21.33
C PRO A 385 -29.07 4.88 -20.53
N SER A 386 -27.94 5.13 -21.17
CA SER A 386 -26.65 5.28 -20.50
C SER A 386 -26.66 6.52 -19.58
N CYS A 387 -26.02 6.39 -18.43
CA CYS A 387 -25.82 7.52 -17.51
C CYS A 387 -24.66 8.43 -17.94
N TYR A 388 -23.75 7.97 -18.80
CA TYR A 388 -22.56 8.71 -19.19
C TYR A 388 -22.73 9.56 -20.44
N ILE A 389 -23.40 9.04 -21.47
CA ILE A 389 -23.46 9.68 -22.80
C ILE A 389 -24.90 9.83 -23.23
N THR A 390 -25.28 11.05 -23.62
CA THR A 390 -26.60 11.33 -24.20
C THR A 390 -26.76 10.56 -25.52
N ASN A 391 -27.90 9.88 -25.70
CA ASN A 391 -28.27 9.02 -26.85
C ASN A 391 -27.54 7.65 -26.89
N GLU A 392 -26.73 7.30 -25.93
CA GLU A 392 -26.19 5.95 -25.79
C GLU A 392 -27.13 5.07 -24.97
N ILE A 393 -27.30 3.83 -25.38
CA ILE A 393 -28.13 2.82 -24.71
C ILE A 393 -27.23 1.74 -24.11
N CYS A 394 -27.53 1.37 -22.88
CA CYS A 394 -26.95 0.17 -22.21
C CYS A 394 -27.88 -1.01 -22.46
N PHE A 395 -27.30 -2.17 -22.72
CA PHE A 395 -27.99 -3.44 -22.91
C PHE A 395 -27.43 -4.45 -21.94
N ASP A 396 -28.19 -4.78 -20.88
CA ASP A 396 -27.84 -5.86 -19.97
C ASP A 396 -28.29 -7.19 -20.54
N VAL A 397 -27.34 -8.05 -20.85
CA VAL A 397 -27.57 -9.39 -21.38
C VAL A 397 -27.42 -10.39 -20.27
N ASN A 398 -28.55 -10.84 -19.73
CA ASN A 398 -28.65 -11.87 -18.72
C ASN A 398 -28.81 -13.23 -19.39
N TYR A 399 -28.06 -14.25 -18.95
CA TYR A 399 -28.22 -15.59 -19.48
C TYR A 399 -28.13 -16.64 -18.38
N LEU A 400 -29.08 -17.58 -18.41
CA LEU A 400 -29.29 -18.60 -17.39
C LEU A 400 -29.45 -19.98 -18.03
N PRO A 401 -28.66 -20.98 -17.65
CA PRO A 401 -28.85 -22.35 -18.11
C PRO A 401 -29.96 -23.04 -17.33
N ILE A 402 -30.71 -23.88 -18.03
CA ILE A 402 -31.72 -24.78 -17.44
C ILE A 402 -31.37 -26.19 -17.86
N GLY A 403 -31.30 -27.13 -16.90
CA GLY A 403 -31.01 -28.56 -17.19
C GLY A 403 -29.52 -28.81 -17.43
N LEU A 404 -28.65 -28.36 -16.52
CA LEU A 404 -27.20 -28.55 -16.63
C LEU A 404 -26.79 -30.02 -16.61
N SER A 405 -26.04 -30.42 -17.64
CA SER A 405 -25.33 -31.73 -17.69
C SER A 405 -23.99 -31.56 -18.38
N GLU A 406 -22.97 -32.25 -17.89
CA GLU A 406 -21.66 -32.28 -18.55
C GLU A 406 -21.68 -33.22 -19.78
N PRO A 407 -20.86 -32.97 -20.83
CA PRO A 407 -19.95 -31.84 -20.98
C PRO A 407 -20.67 -30.54 -21.26
N TYR A 408 -20.21 -29.45 -20.69
CA TYR A 408 -20.80 -28.13 -20.95
C TYR A 408 -20.47 -27.67 -22.38
N PRO A 409 -21.46 -27.12 -23.12
CA PRO A 409 -21.22 -26.59 -24.45
C PRO A 409 -20.35 -25.31 -24.38
N TYR A 410 -19.77 -24.93 -25.51
CA TYR A 410 -19.08 -23.65 -25.66
C TYR A 410 -20.08 -22.58 -26.04
N LEU A 411 -19.91 -21.37 -25.50
CA LEU A 411 -20.75 -20.22 -25.76
C LEU A 411 -19.90 -19.07 -26.30
N SER A 412 -20.39 -18.37 -27.31
CA SER A 412 -19.81 -17.10 -27.77
C SER A 412 -20.85 -15.98 -27.79
N ALA A 413 -20.36 -14.75 -27.66
CA ALA A 413 -21.09 -13.53 -27.95
C ALA A 413 -20.34 -12.73 -29.01
N GLU A 414 -21.04 -12.31 -30.07
CA GLU A 414 -20.49 -11.60 -31.19
C GLU A 414 -21.40 -10.37 -31.51
N ILE A 415 -20.77 -9.23 -31.65
CA ILE A 415 -21.40 -7.96 -31.99
C ILE A 415 -21.23 -7.75 -33.48
N LEU A 416 -22.33 -7.52 -34.20
CA LEU A 416 -22.37 -7.36 -35.66
C LEU A 416 -23.00 -6.01 -36.04
N GLY A 417 -22.41 -5.37 -37.04
CA GLY A 417 -22.90 -4.09 -37.59
C GLY A 417 -21.76 -3.15 -37.93
N ILE A 418 -21.55 -2.89 -39.22
CA ILE A 418 -20.41 -2.10 -39.71
C ILE A 418 -20.48 -0.64 -39.25
N ASP A 419 -21.68 -0.11 -39.06
CA ASP A 419 -21.93 1.29 -38.73
C ASP A 419 -22.03 1.54 -37.21
N ALA A 420 -21.96 0.51 -36.39
CA ALA A 420 -22.10 0.62 -34.94
C ALA A 420 -20.77 0.68 -34.23
N ASP A 421 -20.68 1.60 -33.27
CA ASP A 421 -19.63 1.67 -32.23
C ASP A 421 -20.18 1.02 -30.95
N VAL A 422 -19.54 -0.05 -30.49
CA VAL A 422 -20.08 -0.82 -29.36
C VAL A 422 -19.00 -1.17 -28.37
N GLU A 423 -19.21 -0.85 -27.11
CA GLU A 423 -18.39 -1.31 -26.01
C GLU A 423 -19.03 -2.53 -25.33
N PHE A 424 -18.19 -3.48 -24.91
CA PHE A 424 -18.58 -4.69 -24.20
C PHE A 424 -17.90 -4.72 -22.82
N TRP A 425 -18.68 -4.93 -21.78
CA TRP A 425 -18.22 -5.15 -20.43
C TRP A 425 -18.69 -6.50 -19.89
N ARG A 426 -17.77 -7.29 -19.35
CA ARG A 426 -18.03 -8.69 -18.93
C ARG A 426 -19.08 -8.86 -17.82
N GLY A 427 -19.38 -7.85 -17.01
CA GLY A 427 -20.20 -8.03 -15.80
C GLY A 427 -19.62 -9.10 -14.86
N ASN A 428 -20.41 -10.15 -14.58
CA ASN A 428 -19.94 -11.30 -13.79
C ASN A 428 -19.56 -12.53 -14.65
N CYS A 429 -19.55 -12.44 -15.98
CA CYS A 429 -19.13 -13.52 -16.84
C CYS A 429 -17.60 -13.57 -17.01
N GLN A 430 -17.09 -14.69 -17.51
CA GLN A 430 -15.69 -14.87 -17.83
C GLN A 430 -15.48 -14.95 -19.34
N LEU A 431 -14.65 -14.03 -19.88
CA LEU A 431 -14.28 -14.01 -21.29
C LEU A 431 -13.15 -15.00 -21.55
N LEU A 432 -13.28 -15.79 -22.60
CA LEU A 432 -12.36 -16.85 -22.96
C LEU A 432 -11.88 -16.70 -24.41
N THR A 433 -10.83 -17.47 -24.75
CA THR A 433 -10.43 -17.75 -26.13
C THR A 433 -10.68 -19.23 -26.42
N ASN A 434 -11.06 -19.55 -27.66
CA ASN A 434 -11.28 -20.92 -28.06
C ASN A 434 -10.80 -21.19 -29.48
N VAL A 435 -10.28 -22.38 -29.71
CA VAL A 435 -9.81 -22.85 -31.02
C VAL A 435 -10.94 -23.08 -32.03
N LEU A 436 -12.18 -23.24 -31.59
CA LEU A 436 -13.34 -23.41 -32.45
C LEU A 436 -13.54 -22.24 -33.40
N ASN A 437 -13.31 -21.03 -32.91
CA ASN A 437 -13.28 -19.82 -33.73
C ASN A 437 -12.24 -18.84 -33.21
N PRO A 438 -11.01 -18.91 -33.72
CA PRO A 438 -9.91 -18.01 -33.30
C PRO A 438 -10.16 -16.52 -33.56
N SER A 439 -11.11 -16.15 -34.41
CA SER A 439 -11.49 -14.74 -34.64
C SER A 439 -12.27 -14.14 -33.45
N LEU A 440 -12.89 -14.96 -32.61
CA LEU A 440 -13.61 -14.51 -31.42
C LEU A 440 -12.69 -14.46 -30.20
N ASN A 441 -11.78 -13.49 -30.21
CA ASN A 441 -10.76 -13.30 -29.18
C ASN A 441 -10.60 -11.81 -28.83
N ALA A 442 -11.68 -11.05 -28.83
CA ALA A 442 -11.65 -9.61 -28.66
C ALA A 442 -11.37 -9.16 -27.23
N GLY A 443 -11.66 -10.00 -26.23
CA GLY A 443 -11.51 -9.60 -24.82
C GLY A 443 -10.09 -9.14 -24.46
N GLU A 444 -9.97 -7.98 -23.82
CA GLU A 444 -8.75 -7.33 -23.40
C GLU A 444 -8.59 -7.35 -21.86
N ASN A 445 -7.34 -7.40 -21.40
CA ASN A 445 -6.97 -7.36 -19.98
C ASN A 445 -6.76 -5.90 -19.52
N THR A 446 -7.65 -4.99 -19.93
CA THR A 446 -7.64 -3.56 -19.61
C THR A 446 -8.94 -3.17 -18.91
N HIS A 447 -9.09 -1.91 -18.48
CA HIS A 447 -10.31 -1.41 -17.82
C HIS A 447 -10.71 -2.22 -16.58
N ASN A 448 -9.74 -2.71 -15.80
CA ASN A 448 -10.01 -3.55 -14.64
C ASN A 448 -9.66 -2.90 -13.29
N ILE A 449 -9.50 -1.57 -13.27
CA ILE A 449 -9.45 -0.78 -12.02
C ILE A 449 -10.79 -0.90 -11.31
N LEU A 450 -10.78 -1.19 -10.01
CA LEU A 450 -12.00 -1.35 -9.24
C LEU A 450 -12.64 0.01 -8.90
N SER A 451 -13.97 0.03 -8.65
CA SER A 451 -14.66 1.10 -7.95
C SER A 451 -14.43 0.92 -6.43
N PRO A 452 -14.15 1.97 -5.63
CA PRO A 452 -14.15 3.40 -5.99
C PRO A 452 -12.78 3.94 -6.46
N SER A 453 -11.74 3.10 -6.64
CA SER A 453 -10.40 3.53 -7.11
C SER A 453 -10.43 4.23 -8.47
N SER A 454 -11.42 3.90 -9.29
CA SER A 454 -11.67 4.54 -10.59
C SER A 454 -12.23 5.97 -10.48
N SER A 455 -12.64 6.43 -9.29
CA SER A 455 -13.06 7.83 -9.07
C SER A 455 -11.91 8.82 -9.37
N PRO A 456 -12.22 10.03 -9.88
CA PRO A 456 -11.19 11.02 -10.23
C PRO A 456 -10.29 11.46 -9.09
N ARG A 457 -10.85 11.65 -7.89
CA ARG A 457 -10.16 12.26 -6.74
C ARG A 457 -9.58 11.26 -5.74
N ILE A 458 -10.02 10.00 -5.79
CA ILE A 458 -9.46 8.92 -4.96
C ILE A 458 -8.11 8.51 -5.53
N ILE A 459 -7.11 8.40 -4.66
CA ILE A 459 -5.77 7.99 -5.05
C ILE A 459 -5.75 6.48 -5.26
N CYS A 460 -5.60 6.07 -6.50
CA CYS A 460 -5.59 4.68 -6.94
C CYS A 460 -4.18 4.11 -6.90
N VAL A 461 -3.99 2.98 -6.23
CA VAL A 461 -2.67 2.37 -5.98
C VAL A 461 -2.54 1.02 -6.67
N GLY A 462 -1.58 0.92 -7.59
CA GLY A 462 -1.10 -0.33 -8.15
C GLY A 462 0.03 -0.93 -7.32
N ALA A 463 0.35 -2.21 -7.57
CA ALA A 463 1.30 -2.95 -6.77
C ALA A 463 2.56 -3.37 -7.53
N THR A 464 3.72 -3.15 -6.91
CA THR A 464 5.06 -3.59 -7.37
C THR A 464 5.64 -4.64 -6.44
N CYS A 465 6.67 -5.37 -6.90
CA CYS A 465 7.35 -6.39 -6.12
C CYS A 465 8.82 -6.00 -5.86
N TYR A 466 9.20 -5.97 -4.57
CA TYR A 466 10.59 -5.77 -4.12
C TYR A 466 11.12 -6.93 -3.27
N ARG A 467 10.29 -7.96 -3.10
CA ARG A 467 10.67 -9.21 -2.43
C ARG A 467 10.02 -10.37 -3.17
N ASP A 468 10.81 -11.22 -3.77
CA ASP A 468 10.36 -12.40 -4.52
C ASP A 468 10.17 -13.65 -3.66
N SER A 469 10.73 -13.65 -2.45
CA SER A 469 10.72 -14.81 -1.54
C SER A 469 10.78 -14.42 -0.08
N VAL A 470 10.23 -15.28 0.77
CA VAL A 470 10.30 -15.19 2.23
C VAL A 470 10.71 -16.52 2.83
N LEU A 471 11.48 -16.48 3.92
CA LEU A 471 11.76 -17.65 4.74
C LEU A 471 10.68 -17.73 5.81
N ASN A 472 9.87 -18.80 5.79
CA ASN A 472 8.78 -18.97 6.75
C ASN A 472 9.29 -19.55 8.11
N VAL A 473 8.39 -19.55 9.10
CA VAL A 473 8.68 -20.07 10.46
C VAL A 473 9.13 -21.52 10.48
N SER A 474 8.80 -22.32 9.45
CA SER A 474 9.25 -23.71 9.31
C SER A 474 10.62 -23.84 8.63
N GLY A 475 11.30 -22.73 8.34
CA GLY A 475 12.58 -22.71 7.65
C GLY A 475 12.52 -23.03 6.17
N GLN A 476 11.33 -22.91 5.54
CA GLN A 476 11.12 -23.15 4.11
C GLN A 476 11.06 -21.82 3.36
N TRP A 477 11.75 -21.75 2.23
CA TRP A 477 11.61 -20.65 1.31
C TRP A 477 10.26 -20.75 0.59
N ARG A 478 9.45 -19.71 0.74
CA ARG A 478 8.24 -19.48 -0.04
C ARG A 478 8.53 -18.47 -1.12
N LYS A 479 8.17 -18.77 -2.34
CA LYS A 479 8.40 -17.92 -3.50
C LYS A 479 7.08 -17.75 -4.25
N THR A 480 6.72 -16.51 -4.52
CA THR A 480 5.70 -16.19 -5.52
C THR A 480 6.32 -16.24 -6.91
N ASP A 481 5.49 -16.13 -7.95
CA ASP A 481 5.99 -16.00 -9.31
C ASP A 481 7.09 -14.94 -9.39
N THR A 482 8.12 -15.24 -10.18
CA THR A 482 9.32 -14.39 -10.27
C THR A 482 8.98 -13.06 -10.93
N TYR A 483 8.82 -12.04 -10.13
CA TYR A 483 8.75 -10.66 -10.62
C TYR A 483 10.13 -10.03 -10.52
N PRO A 484 10.63 -9.38 -11.59
CA PRO A 484 11.82 -8.55 -11.49
C PRO A 484 11.63 -7.46 -10.44
N HIS A 485 12.70 -7.12 -9.75
CA HIS A 485 12.69 -6.17 -8.65
C HIS A 485 12.14 -4.80 -9.08
N GLY A 486 11.04 -4.35 -8.45
CA GLY A 486 10.34 -3.11 -8.80
C GLY A 486 9.32 -3.24 -9.94
N GLN A 487 9.17 -4.41 -10.56
CA GLN A 487 8.15 -4.63 -11.58
C GLN A 487 6.75 -4.70 -10.95
N ARG A 488 5.73 -4.30 -11.73
CA ARG A 488 4.32 -4.50 -11.39
C ARG A 488 4.02 -5.98 -11.20
N ILE A 489 3.32 -6.34 -10.13
CA ILE A 489 2.85 -7.72 -9.95
C ILE A 489 1.80 -8.05 -11.02
N SER A 490 1.82 -9.27 -11.53
CA SER A 490 0.99 -9.68 -12.69
C SER A 490 -0.51 -9.46 -12.46
N MET A 491 -0.98 -9.61 -11.21
CA MET A 491 -2.39 -9.43 -10.88
C MET A 491 -2.82 -7.96 -10.72
N SER A 492 -1.88 -7.02 -10.51
CA SER A 492 -2.24 -5.61 -10.28
C SER A 492 -3.06 -5.05 -11.43
N SER A 493 -4.28 -4.63 -11.15
CA SER A 493 -5.20 -4.06 -12.12
C SER A 493 -4.62 -2.86 -12.86
N VAL A 494 -5.07 -2.67 -14.11
CA VAL A 494 -4.59 -1.64 -15.02
C VAL A 494 -5.74 -0.84 -15.62
N GLY A 495 -5.45 0.40 -15.98
CA GLY A 495 -6.38 1.28 -16.66
C GLY A 495 -6.59 0.93 -18.15
N PRO A 496 -7.18 1.88 -18.89
CA PRO A 496 -7.77 3.13 -18.37
C PRO A 496 -9.06 2.92 -17.58
N THR A 497 -9.62 3.99 -17.04
CA THR A 497 -11.01 4.00 -16.56
C THR A 497 -11.99 4.04 -17.73
N MET A 498 -13.27 3.78 -17.49
CA MET A 498 -14.31 3.77 -18.54
C MET A 498 -14.47 5.13 -19.24
N ASP A 499 -14.11 6.21 -18.57
CA ASP A 499 -14.06 7.58 -19.14
C ASP A 499 -12.66 7.96 -19.69
N GLY A 500 -11.77 6.98 -19.88
CA GLY A 500 -10.48 7.13 -20.53
C GLY A 500 -9.35 7.74 -19.70
N ARG A 501 -9.57 7.97 -18.39
CA ARG A 501 -8.49 8.49 -17.52
C ARG A 501 -7.44 7.42 -17.23
N ILE A 502 -6.19 7.87 -17.11
CA ILE A 502 -5.08 7.02 -16.68
C ILE A 502 -5.23 6.69 -15.19
N LYS A 503 -5.23 5.41 -14.87
CA LYS A 503 -5.11 4.82 -13.54
C LYS A 503 -4.25 3.53 -13.66
N PRO A 504 -3.55 3.10 -12.60
CA PRO A 504 -3.48 3.70 -11.25
C PRO A 504 -2.80 5.06 -11.26
N ASP A 505 -2.88 5.82 -10.16
CA ASP A 505 -2.14 7.08 -10.00
C ASP A 505 -0.68 6.81 -9.63
N VAL A 506 -0.43 5.86 -8.75
CA VAL A 506 0.89 5.57 -8.18
C VAL A 506 1.06 4.07 -7.93
N MET A 507 2.31 3.62 -7.97
CA MET A 507 2.70 2.28 -7.57
C MET A 507 3.33 2.28 -6.19
N ALA A 508 3.13 1.19 -5.45
CA ALA A 508 3.82 0.95 -4.19
C ALA A 508 4.07 -0.57 -4.00
N PRO A 509 5.00 -0.97 -3.11
CA PRO A 509 5.24 -2.37 -2.81
C PRO A 509 3.98 -3.08 -2.34
N GLY A 510 3.57 -4.11 -3.08
CA GLY A 510 2.43 -4.98 -2.79
C GLY A 510 2.77 -6.46 -2.91
N GLY A 511 3.98 -6.81 -3.36
CA GLY A 511 4.44 -8.19 -3.48
C GLY A 511 5.19 -8.65 -2.22
N ASN A 512 4.73 -9.75 -1.58
CA ASN A 512 5.33 -10.34 -0.39
C ASN A 512 5.62 -9.32 0.73
N VAL A 513 4.66 -8.48 1.03
CA VAL A 513 4.74 -7.50 2.12
C VAL A 513 4.47 -8.20 3.44
N ILE A 514 5.38 -8.04 4.41
CA ILE A 514 5.26 -8.66 5.73
C ILE A 514 4.61 -7.68 6.69
N SER A 515 3.55 -8.14 7.37
CA SER A 515 2.83 -7.36 8.37
C SER A 515 2.18 -8.23 9.44
N ALA A 516 1.44 -7.59 10.35
CA ALA A 516 0.71 -8.24 11.43
C ALA A 516 -0.32 -9.25 10.90
N TYR A 517 -0.53 -10.33 11.64
CA TYR A 517 -1.51 -11.35 11.29
C TYR A 517 -2.36 -11.73 12.50
N SER A 518 -3.67 -11.95 12.27
CA SER A 518 -4.61 -12.15 13.37
C SER A 518 -4.30 -13.40 14.18
N SER A 519 -4.11 -13.23 15.49
CA SER A 519 -3.93 -14.34 16.44
C SER A 519 -5.18 -15.21 16.55
N TYR A 520 -6.34 -14.62 16.37
CA TYR A 520 -7.63 -15.32 16.41
C TYR A 520 -7.83 -16.21 15.19
N TYR A 521 -7.46 -15.72 14.01
CA TYR A 521 -7.45 -16.53 12.79
C TYR A 521 -6.47 -17.71 12.90
N LEU A 522 -5.26 -17.48 13.41
CA LEU A 522 -4.26 -18.54 13.62
C LEU A 522 -4.77 -19.67 14.52
N GLU A 523 -5.50 -19.35 15.57
CA GLU A 523 -6.08 -20.35 16.49
C GLU A 523 -7.18 -21.19 15.83
N HIS A 524 -7.99 -20.58 14.95
CA HIS A 524 -9.12 -21.23 14.32
C HIS A 524 -8.79 -21.94 13.01
N HIS A 525 -7.70 -21.56 12.35
CA HIS A 525 -7.31 -22.07 11.03
C HIS A 525 -5.85 -22.53 10.98
N SER A 526 -5.42 -23.32 11.98
CA SER A 526 -4.02 -23.75 12.16
C SER A 526 -3.41 -24.52 10.97
N ASP A 527 -4.22 -25.04 10.07
CA ASP A 527 -3.85 -25.80 8.86
C ASP A 527 -4.15 -25.04 7.55
N ALA A 528 -4.56 -23.78 7.62
CA ALA A 528 -4.79 -22.97 6.43
C ALA A 528 -3.50 -22.73 5.62
N TYR A 529 -3.65 -22.68 4.29
CA TYR A 529 -2.51 -22.51 3.37
C TYR A 529 -1.74 -21.20 3.60
N ASP A 530 -2.44 -20.11 3.88
CA ASP A 530 -1.87 -18.77 4.06
C ASP A 530 -0.96 -18.67 5.31
N ILE A 531 -1.19 -19.49 6.35
CA ILE A 531 -0.29 -19.61 7.52
C ILE A 531 1.10 -20.13 7.11
N THR A 532 1.20 -20.87 6.00
CA THR A 532 2.51 -21.32 5.50
C THR A 532 3.41 -20.17 5.06
N TRP A 533 2.89 -18.94 4.99
CA TRP A 533 3.61 -17.69 4.70
C TRP A 533 3.98 -16.89 5.95
N ASP A 534 3.71 -17.42 7.15
CA ASP A 534 4.16 -16.80 8.39
C ASP A 534 5.70 -16.80 8.45
N VAL A 535 6.27 -15.63 8.70
CA VAL A 535 7.73 -15.44 8.78
C VAL A 535 8.23 -15.45 10.21
N ALA A 536 7.37 -15.16 11.18
CA ALA A 536 7.69 -15.25 12.60
C ALA A 536 6.44 -15.44 13.44
N HIS A 537 6.55 -16.26 14.49
CA HIS A 537 5.58 -16.34 15.58
C HIS A 537 6.24 -15.80 16.85
N PHE A 538 5.46 -15.11 17.67
CA PHE A 538 5.94 -14.56 18.94
C PHE A 538 4.84 -14.51 19.99
N PRO A 539 5.15 -14.75 21.28
CA PRO A 539 4.19 -14.64 22.37
C PRO A 539 4.04 -13.19 22.80
N PHE A 540 2.81 -12.77 23.08
CA PHE A 540 2.51 -11.54 23.80
C PHE A 540 1.30 -11.75 24.68
N ARG A 541 1.42 -11.45 26.00
CA ARG A 541 0.44 -11.85 27.02
C ARG A 541 0.14 -13.35 26.91
N ASP A 542 -1.12 -13.73 26.81
CA ASP A 542 -1.54 -15.14 26.80
C ASP A 542 -1.76 -15.72 25.41
N ARG A 543 -1.34 -15.00 24.33
CA ARG A 543 -1.59 -15.37 22.93
C ARG A 543 -0.31 -15.47 22.11
N THR A 544 -0.40 -16.23 21.03
CA THR A 544 0.63 -16.26 19.97
C THR A 544 0.18 -15.42 18.79
N TYR A 545 1.04 -14.51 18.37
CA TYR A 545 0.85 -13.62 17.22
C TYR A 545 1.83 -13.97 16.13
N ALA A 546 1.54 -13.53 14.91
CA ALA A 546 2.41 -13.76 13.76
C ALA A 546 2.70 -12.49 12.96
N TRP A 547 3.79 -12.58 12.22
CA TRP A 547 4.09 -11.74 11.07
C TRP A 547 3.95 -12.60 9.83
N ASN A 548 3.08 -12.21 8.89
CA ASN A 548 2.76 -12.96 7.69
C ASN A 548 3.08 -12.15 6.44
N SER A 549 3.39 -12.85 5.35
CA SER A 549 3.68 -12.26 4.05
C SER A 549 2.50 -12.41 3.10
N ASN A 550 1.94 -11.30 2.63
CA ASN A 550 0.84 -11.25 1.68
C ASN A 550 1.19 -10.49 0.40
N THR A 551 0.44 -10.77 -0.68
CA THR A 551 0.64 -10.15 -2.00
C THR A 551 -0.68 -9.65 -2.58
N GLY A 552 -0.70 -8.40 -3.04
CA GLY A 552 -1.85 -7.77 -3.70
C GLY A 552 -1.75 -6.24 -3.69
N THR A 553 -2.61 -5.60 -4.44
CA THR A 553 -2.78 -4.13 -4.38
C THR A 553 -3.30 -3.68 -3.01
N SER A 554 -3.96 -4.59 -2.29
CA SER A 554 -4.36 -4.40 -0.89
C SER A 554 -3.19 -4.13 0.06
N MET A 555 -1.98 -4.63 -0.26
CA MET A 555 -0.77 -4.39 0.53
C MET A 555 -0.06 -3.10 0.10
N ALA A 556 -0.20 -2.68 -1.16
CA ALA A 556 0.34 -1.44 -1.69
C ALA A 556 -0.46 -0.20 -1.24
N CYS A 557 -1.78 -0.31 -1.17
CA CYS A 557 -2.69 0.78 -0.75
C CYS A 557 -2.31 1.36 0.62
N PRO A 558 -2.18 0.55 1.70
CA PRO A 558 -1.81 1.06 3.01
C PRO A 558 -0.40 1.66 3.09
N VAL A 559 0.53 1.28 2.19
CA VAL A 559 1.84 1.96 2.09
C VAL A 559 1.65 3.41 1.66
N VAL A 560 0.81 3.66 0.65
CA VAL A 560 0.51 5.01 0.17
C VAL A 560 -0.29 5.80 1.20
N ALA A 561 -1.28 5.18 1.84
CA ALA A 561 -2.05 5.83 2.91
C ALA A 561 -1.14 6.25 4.08
N GLY A 562 -0.24 5.38 4.52
CA GLY A 562 0.76 5.72 5.52
C GLY A 562 1.68 6.86 5.10
N ALA A 563 2.13 6.89 3.84
CA ALA A 563 2.94 7.99 3.31
C ALA A 563 2.19 9.33 3.35
N ILE A 564 0.93 9.33 2.95
CA ILE A 564 0.08 10.53 3.02
C ILE A 564 -0.16 10.94 4.47
N ALA A 565 -0.20 10.02 5.44
CA ALA A 565 -0.25 10.38 6.85
C ALA A 565 1.02 11.15 7.29
N LEU A 566 2.20 10.81 6.77
CA LEU A 566 3.41 11.58 7.02
C LEU A 566 3.35 12.96 6.34
N TRP A 567 2.77 13.04 5.15
CA TRP A 567 2.57 14.30 4.43
C TRP A 567 1.53 15.18 5.14
N LEU A 568 0.46 14.61 5.69
CA LEU A 568 -0.52 15.32 6.53
C LEU A 568 0.09 15.79 7.86
N GLN A 569 1.05 15.07 8.43
CA GLN A 569 1.82 15.57 9.57
C GLN A 569 2.64 16.82 9.20
N ALA A 570 3.15 16.90 7.95
CA ALA A 570 3.87 18.07 7.44
C ALA A 570 2.93 19.22 7.05
N LYS A 571 1.79 18.89 6.44
CA LYS A 571 0.76 19.81 5.97
C LYS A 571 -0.64 19.29 6.33
N PRO A 572 -1.18 19.64 7.51
CA PRO A 572 -2.44 19.11 8.02
C PRO A 572 -3.68 19.41 7.15
N ASP A 573 -3.63 20.44 6.32
CA ASP A 573 -4.67 20.84 5.38
C ASP A 573 -4.43 20.37 3.94
N LEU A 574 -3.52 19.40 3.73
CA LEU A 574 -3.23 18.81 2.42
C LEU A 574 -4.52 18.29 1.79
N THR A 575 -4.80 18.72 0.54
CA THR A 575 -5.98 18.26 -0.22
C THR A 575 -5.66 17.02 -1.05
N PRO A 576 -6.69 16.27 -1.52
CA PRO A 576 -6.47 15.15 -2.45
C PRO A 576 -5.72 15.56 -3.73
N GLU A 577 -6.03 16.72 -4.29
CA GLU A 577 -5.39 17.28 -5.48
C GLU A 577 -3.91 17.58 -5.24
N GLU A 578 -3.59 18.19 -4.11
CA GLU A 578 -2.20 18.46 -3.72
C GLU A 578 -1.43 17.18 -3.45
N ALA A 579 -2.05 16.15 -2.85
CA ALA A 579 -1.43 14.85 -2.67
C ALA A 579 -1.14 14.16 -4.02
N LEU A 580 -2.06 14.26 -4.98
CA LEU A 580 -1.83 13.79 -6.36
C LEU A 580 -0.73 14.61 -7.04
N ASP A 581 -0.63 15.92 -6.77
CA ASP A 581 0.44 16.76 -7.31
C ASP A 581 1.81 16.35 -6.76
N VAL A 582 1.91 16.06 -5.47
CA VAL A 582 3.13 15.48 -4.87
C VAL A 582 3.50 14.18 -5.58
N ILE A 583 2.55 13.27 -5.77
CA ILE A 583 2.77 12.00 -6.48
C ILE A 583 3.31 12.24 -7.89
N ARG A 584 2.69 13.15 -8.66
CA ARG A 584 3.11 13.51 -10.02
C ARG A 584 4.55 13.97 -10.11
N HIS A 585 5.00 14.75 -9.14
CA HIS A 585 6.31 15.37 -9.17
C HIS A 585 7.42 14.53 -8.54
N THR A 586 7.08 13.54 -7.69
CA THR A 586 8.07 12.85 -6.87
C THR A 586 8.14 11.35 -7.09
N SER A 587 7.17 10.74 -7.79
CA SER A 587 7.20 9.32 -8.11
C SER A 587 8.37 8.96 -9.04
N LYS A 588 8.90 7.76 -8.86
CA LYS A 588 10.06 7.26 -9.62
C LYS A 588 9.62 6.34 -10.76
N PRO A 589 9.97 6.61 -12.00
CA PRO A 589 9.77 5.67 -13.09
C PRO A 589 10.45 4.33 -12.78
N TYR A 590 9.71 3.22 -12.98
CA TYR A 590 10.29 1.88 -12.91
C TYR A 590 11.27 1.64 -14.08
N ASP A 591 10.82 1.95 -15.27
CA ASP A 591 11.59 1.79 -16.52
C ASP A 591 11.57 3.12 -17.28
N THR A 592 12.76 3.67 -17.51
CA THR A 592 12.91 4.97 -18.21
C THR A 592 12.63 4.87 -19.71
N SER A 593 12.44 3.69 -20.26
CA SER A 593 12.01 3.48 -21.65
C SER A 593 10.49 3.65 -21.84
N LEU A 594 9.72 3.59 -20.74
CA LEU A 594 8.27 3.80 -20.75
C LEU A 594 7.93 5.28 -20.65
N SER A 595 6.81 5.66 -21.25
CA SER A 595 6.22 6.99 -21.03
C SER A 595 5.39 6.99 -19.73
N TYR A 596 5.46 8.08 -18.97
CA TYR A 596 4.69 8.29 -17.75
C TYR A 596 3.87 9.59 -17.84
N PRO A 597 2.63 9.64 -17.29
CA PRO A 597 1.92 8.50 -16.68
C PRO A 597 1.45 7.50 -17.73
N ASN A 598 1.21 6.24 -17.32
CA ASN A 598 0.60 5.21 -18.16
C ASN A 598 -0.37 4.30 -17.37
N ASN A 599 -1.16 3.51 -18.09
CA ASN A 599 -2.21 2.68 -17.47
C ASN A 599 -1.72 1.48 -16.65
N GLU A 600 -0.41 1.20 -16.64
CA GLU A 600 0.17 0.09 -15.87
C GLU A 600 0.87 0.56 -14.60
N TYR A 601 1.53 1.71 -14.64
CA TYR A 601 2.39 2.22 -13.58
C TYR A 601 1.98 3.61 -13.06
N GLY A 602 0.94 4.23 -13.61
CA GLY A 602 0.58 5.60 -13.25
C GLY A 602 1.76 6.56 -13.41
N TYR A 603 2.04 7.36 -12.39
CA TYR A 603 3.20 8.26 -12.35
C TYR A 603 4.51 7.56 -11.92
N GLY A 604 4.46 6.28 -11.54
CA GLY A 604 5.61 5.49 -11.10
C GLY A 604 5.54 5.08 -9.63
N GLU A 605 6.67 4.65 -9.09
CA GLU A 605 6.80 4.19 -7.70
C GLU A 605 6.81 5.36 -6.71
N LEU A 606 6.11 5.23 -5.61
CA LEU A 606 6.04 6.20 -4.52
C LEU A 606 7.42 6.52 -3.94
N ASP A 607 7.71 7.79 -3.69
CA ASP A 607 8.84 8.24 -2.88
C ASP A 607 8.36 9.11 -1.71
N VAL A 608 8.28 8.53 -0.52
CA VAL A 608 7.78 9.19 0.70
C VAL A 608 8.63 10.39 1.07
N TYR A 609 9.96 10.21 1.01
CA TYR A 609 10.89 11.26 1.41
C TYR A 609 10.94 12.42 0.40
N ALA A 610 10.96 12.11 -0.90
CA ALA A 610 10.88 13.14 -1.93
C ALA A 610 9.59 13.94 -1.83
N GLY A 611 8.45 13.28 -1.52
CA GLY A 611 7.18 13.95 -1.25
C GLY A 611 7.26 14.94 -0.08
N LEU A 612 7.90 14.58 1.03
CA LEU A 612 8.13 15.50 2.14
C LEU A 612 9.03 16.68 1.76
N LEU A 613 10.10 16.42 1.00
CA LEU A 613 10.98 17.49 0.53
C LEU A 613 10.23 18.47 -0.39
N TYR A 614 9.38 17.95 -1.27
CA TYR A 614 8.55 18.74 -2.18
C TYR A 614 7.56 19.62 -1.40
N LEU A 615 6.78 19.03 -0.48
CA LEU A 615 5.80 19.74 0.35
C LEU A 615 6.41 20.82 1.22
N LEU A 616 7.62 20.58 1.75
CA LEU A 616 8.35 21.53 2.58
C LEU A 616 9.17 22.55 1.78
N GLY A 617 9.13 22.48 0.44
CA GLY A 617 9.90 23.37 -0.44
C GLY A 617 11.41 23.14 -0.37
N ILE A 618 11.87 22.01 0.20
CA ILE A 618 13.30 21.73 0.42
C ILE A 618 13.94 21.23 -0.88
N ASP A 619 13.18 20.57 -1.75
CA ASP A 619 13.68 20.01 -3.00
C ASP A 619 14.08 21.08 -4.03
N GLN A 620 13.36 22.21 -4.04
CA GLN A 620 13.72 23.38 -4.86
C GLN A 620 15.07 23.98 -4.46
N ILE A 621 15.46 23.83 -3.19
CA ILE A 621 16.76 24.29 -2.67
C ILE A 621 17.90 23.37 -3.16
N LYS A 622 17.67 22.07 -3.35
CA LYS A 622 18.67 21.14 -3.88
C LYS A 622 18.98 21.39 -5.36
N ASP A 623 18.00 21.73 -6.16
CA ASP A 623 18.22 22.05 -7.59
C ASP A 623 18.97 23.37 -7.77
N VAL A 624 18.72 24.32 -6.88
CA VAL A 624 19.48 25.59 -6.83
C VAL A 624 20.91 25.36 -6.34
N SER A 625 21.15 24.38 -5.44
CA SER A 625 22.50 24.04 -4.95
C SER A 625 23.38 23.35 -6.00
N LYS A 626 22.81 22.84 -7.09
CA LYS A 626 23.56 22.30 -8.26
C LYS A 626 24.09 23.40 -9.19
N GLN A 627 23.60 24.62 -9.07
CA GLN A 627 24.26 25.77 -9.70
C GLN A 627 25.53 26.10 -8.89
N HIS A 628 26.66 25.72 -9.38
CA HIS A 628 27.96 26.04 -8.79
C HIS A 628 28.10 27.55 -8.61
N THR A 629 27.81 28.05 -7.41
CA THR A 629 28.20 29.39 -7.08
C THR A 629 29.69 29.42 -6.78
N SER A 630 30.41 30.37 -7.33
CA SER A 630 31.78 30.63 -6.93
C SER A 630 31.88 31.40 -5.60
N ALA A 631 30.75 31.80 -5.04
CA ALA A 631 30.67 32.41 -3.70
C ALA A 631 30.86 31.33 -2.63
N LYS A 632 31.71 31.57 -1.66
CA LYS A 632 31.88 30.74 -0.47
C LYS A 632 31.05 31.31 0.66
N VAL A 633 30.15 30.50 1.20
CA VAL A 633 29.25 30.87 2.31
C VAL A 633 29.57 29.99 3.51
N SER A 634 29.76 30.59 4.67
CA SER A 634 29.99 29.88 5.93
C SER A 634 29.39 30.63 7.12
N VAL A 635 29.00 29.90 8.15
CA VAL A 635 28.50 30.44 9.42
C VAL A 635 29.54 30.21 10.50
N ARG A 636 29.90 31.25 11.23
CA ARG A 636 30.78 31.18 12.41
C ARG A 636 30.10 31.91 13.56
N GLY A 637 29.70 31.16 14.57
CA GLY A 637 28.80 31.70 15.61
C GLY A 637 27.50 32.23 14.99
N ARG A 638 27.06 33.38 15.34
CA ARG A 638 25.87 34.06 14.75
C ARG A 638 26.22 35.08 13.67
N GLN A 639 27.27 34.81 12.88
CA GLN A 639 27.70 35.61 11.75
C GLN A 639 27.73 34.77 10.47
N LEU A 640 27.09 35.25 9.41
CA LEU A 640 27.17 34.68 8.05
C LEU A 640 28.35 35.38 7.33
N HIS A 641 29.35 34.62 6.93
CA HIS A 641 30.49 35.07 6.15
C HIS A 641 30.31 34.64 4.69
N ILE A 642 30.49 35.61 3.79
CA ILE A 642 30.35 35.42 2.36
C ILE A 642 31.61 35.92 1.70
N SER A 643 32.28 35.07 0.95
CA SER A 643 33.44 35.43 0.13
C SER A 643 33.05 35.35 -1.35
N LEU A 644 33.14 36.45 -2.07
CA LEU A 644 32.75 36.61 -3.47
C LEU A 644 33.99 36.74 -4.36
N PRO A 645 34.01 36.14 -5.56
CA PRO A 645 34.98 36.49 -6.59
C PRO A 645 34.71 37.95 -7.06
N ALA A 646 35.60 38.50 -7.88
CA ALA A 646 35.39 39.81 -8.46
C ALA A 646 34.11 39.87 -9.29
N VAL A 647 33.13 40.66 -8.84
CA VAL A 647 31.83 40.86 -9.47
C VAL A 647 31.70 42.25 -10.06
N ASN A 648 30.98 42.37 -11.16
CA ASN A 648 30.81 43.63 -11.90
C ASN A 648 29.46 44.30 -11.66
N SER A 649 28.57 43.61 -10.93
CA SER A 649 27.22 44.09 -10.54
C SER A 649 26.95 43.86 -9.06
N PRO A 650 26.06 44.62 -8.42
CA PRO A 650 25.67 44.40 -7.02
C PRO A 650 25.06 42.98 -6.85
N VAL A 651 25.42 42.35 -5.74
CA VAL A 651 24.94 41.01 -5.41
C VAL A 651 23.85 41.10 -4.37
N SER A 652 22.71 40.52 -4.65
CA SER A 652 21.59 40.38 -3.74
C SER A 652 21.69 39.09 -2.96
N LEU A 653 21.69 39.16 -1.65
CA LEU A 653 21.62 38.05 -0.75
C LEU A 653 20.23 37.99 -0.11
N ARG A 654 19.58 36.86 -0.13
CA ARG A 654 18.29 36.62 0.54
C ARG A 654 18.37 35.35 1.36
N LEU A 655 17.81 35.40 2.57
CA LEU A 655 17.65 34.23 3.43
C LEU A 655 16.18 33.89 3.55
N TYR A 656 15.90 32.60 3.43
CA TYR A 656 14.56 32.06 3.56
C TYR A 656 14.52 31.02 4.69
N SER A 657 13.42 31.01 5.45
CA SER A 657 13.09 29.89 6.31
C SER A 657 12.83 28.62 5.46
N LEU A 658 12.81 27.45 6.08
CA LEU A 658 12.44 26.20 5.38
C LEU A 658 10.99 26.20 4.86
N SER A 659 10.13 27.07 5.38
CA SER A 659 8.76 27.31 4.87
C SER A 659 8.72 28.29 3.68
N GLY A 660 9.87 28.69 3.13
CA GLY A 660 9.94 29.61 1.99
C GLY A 660 9.75 31.11 2.32
N VAL A 661 9.56 31.46 3.58
CA VAL A 661 9.39 32.83 3.99
C VAL A 661 10.75 33.55 3.97
N GLN A 662 10.84 34.69 3.25
CA GLN A 662 12.03 35.52 3.27
C GLN A 662 12.20 36.18 4.65
N VAL A 663 13.25 35.79 5.36
CA VAL A 663 13.54 36.28 6.72
C VAL A 663 14.59 37.40 6.74
N MET A 664 15.39 37.50 5.67
CA MET A 664 16.41 38.56 5.54
C MET A 664 16.70 38.85 4.07
N SER A 665 17.02 40.09 3.76
CA SER A 665 17.52 40.50 2.44
C SER A 665 18.60 41.58 2.62
N GLN A 666 19.70 41.41 1.88
CA GLN A 666 20.85 42.35 1.93
C GLN A 666 21.45 42.53 0.52
N GLN A 667 21.83 43.77 0.19
CA GLN A 667 22.61 44.05 -1.01
C GLN A 667 24.09 44.17 -0.65
N ILE A 668 24.93 43.49 -1.43
CA ILE A 668 26.39 43.57 -1.34
C ILE A 668 26.87 44.44 -2.50
N PRO A 669 27.44 45.63 -2.25
CA PRO A 669 27.93 46.51 -3.32
C PRO A 669 29.09 45.90 -4.11
N VAL A 670 29.29 46.38 -5.34
CA VAL A 670 30.45 46.03 -6.17
C VAL A 670 31.76 46.40 -5.45
N GLY A 671 32.75 45.51 -5.55
CA GLY A 671 34.09 45.73 -4.98
C GLY A 671 34.32 45.13 -3.59
N HIS A 672 33.33 44.46 -3.02
CA HIS A 672 33.50 43.74 -1.76
C HIS A 672 33.72 42.22 -2.05
N SER A 673 34.91 41.71 -1.69
CA SER A 673 35.26 40.31 -1.83
C SER A 673 34.82 39.48 -0.62
N ASP A 674 34.74 40.10 0.56
CA ASP A 674 34.34 39.46 1.80
C ASP A 674 33.29 40.33 2.53
N TYR A 675 32.21 39.68 2.93
CA TYR A 675 31.08 40.32 3.57
C TYR A 675 30.57 39.49 4.76
N SER A 676 30.20 40.15 5.84
CA SER A 676 29.70 39.50 7.04
C SER A 676 28.36 40.06 7.47
N ILE A 677 27.40 39.22 7.78
CA ILE A 677 26.03 39.60 8.16
C ILE A 677 25.68 38.94 9.49
N SER A 678 25.14 39.76 10.42
CA SER A 678 24.67 39.22 11.70
C SER A 678 23.37 38.41 11.52
N LEU A 679 23.37 37.21 12.08
CA LEU A 679 22.21 36.32 12.17
C LEU A 679 21.57 36.38 13.58
N ALA A 680 21.93 37.37 14.41
CA ALA A 680 21.49 37.45 15.80
C ALA A 680 19.96 37.56 15.94
N ALA A 681 19.28 38.14 14.95
CA ALA A 681 17.80 38.24 14.91
C ALA A 681 17.07 36.99 14.47
N LEU A 682 17.78 35.95 13.97
CA LEU A 682 17.15 34.73 13.50
C LEU A 682 17.09 33.70 14.63
N ALA A 683 15.99 32.93 14.65
CA ALA A 683 15.88 31.76 15.54
C ALA A 683 16.92 30.69 15.16
N GLN A 684 17.24 29.81 16.10
CA GLN A 684 18.03 28.60 15.79
C GLN A 684 17.30 27.77 14.76
N GLY A 685 18.01 27.33 13.73
CA GLY A 685 17.39 26.54 12.64
C GLY A 685 18.24 26.48 11.38
N VAL A 686 17.66 25.87 10.35
CA VAL A 686 18.23 25.80 9.00
C VAL A 686 17.57 26.85 8.13
N TYR A 687 18.37 27.53 7.33
CA TYR A 687 17.93 28.61 6.42
C TYR A 687 18.56 28.41 5.04
N ALA A 688 17.82 28.78 4.00
CA ALA A 688 18.35 28.83 2.65
C ALA A 688 18.91 30.21 2.37
N VAL A 689 20.13 30.29 1.90
CA VAL A 689 20.79 31.51 1.40
C VAL A 689 20.75 31.48 -0.12
N GLN A 690 20.11 32.45 -0.73
CA GLN A 690 20.09 32.70 -2.17
C GLN A 690 20.98 33.89 -2.49
N ILE A 691 21.86 33.70 -3.49
CA ILE A 691 22.73 34.74 -4.01
C ILE A 691 22.35 35.00 -5.46
N SER A 692 22.11 36.23 -5.84
CA SER A 692 21.71 36.63 -7.19
C SER A 692 22.24 38.01 -7.57
N GLY A 693 22.20 38.38 -8.85
CA GLY A 693 22.62 39.71 -9.34
C GLY A 693 23.82 39.67 -10.28
N ASP A 694 24.78 38.78 -10.08
CA ASP A 694 25.89 38.57 -11.01
C ASP A 694 25.95 37.07 -11.39
N ALA A 695 26.03 36.78 -12.68
CA ALA A 695 26.01 35.40 -13.21
C ALA A 695 27.17 34.53 -12.69
N LYS A 696 28.28 35.13 -12.25
CA LYS A 696 29.45 34.40 -11.73
C LYS A 696 29.22 33.85 -10.31
N VAL A 697 28.27 34.44 -9.58
CA VAL A 697 28.03 34.08 -8.17
C VAL A 697 26.60 33.66 -7.88
N GLN A 698 25.76 33.55 -8.90
CA GLN A 698 24.38 33.15 -8.76
C GLN A 698 24.30 31.68 -8.25
N GLY A 699 23.52 31.49 -7.19
CA GLY A 699 23.31 30.17 -6.61
C GLY A 699 22.68 30.23 -5.23
N SER A 700 22.53 29.06 -4.62
CA SER A 700 22.03 28.99 -3.25
C SER A 700 22.74 27.90 -2.45
N THR A 701 22.66 28.03 -1.12
CA THR A 701 23.22 27.06 -0.17
C THR A 701 22.40 27.05 1.11
N LEU A 702 22.49 25.96 1.86
CA LEU A 702 21.87 25.88 3.19
C LEU A 702 22.88 26.25 4.25
N ILE A 703 22.41 27.01 5.26
CA ILE A 703 23.16 27.33 6.45
C ILE A 703 22.43 26.87 7.70
N ARG A 704 23.18 26.60 8.76
CA ARG A 704 22.61 26.30 10.08
C ARG A 704 23.00 27.42 11.05
N VAL A 705 22.01 28.04 11.68
CA VAL A 705 22.18 28.97 12.77
C VAL A 705 22.07 28.20 14.07
N ASN A 706 23.18 28.15 14.82
CA ASN A 706 23.26 27.49 16.13
C ASN A 706 23.07 28.56 17.25
N GLU A 707 23.06 28.14 18.51
CA GLU A 707 23.02 29.00 19.68
C GLU A 707 24.14 30.08 19.69
#